data_fc3a4a35bcfef5366cf5dc344253d019
#
_entry.id   fc3a4a35bcfef5366cf5dc344253d019
#
_cell.length_a   1.000
_cell.length_b   1.000
_cell.length_c   1.000
_cell.angle_alpha   90.00
_cell.angle_beta   90.00
_cell.angle_gamma   90.00
#
_symmetry.space_group_name_H-M   'P 1'
#
loop_
_entity.id
_entity.type
_entity.pdbx_description
1 polymer ?
#
loop_
_entity_poly.entity_id
_entity_poly.type
_entity_poly.pdbx_seq_one_letter_code
_entity_poly.pdbx_strand_id
1 'polypeptide(L)'
;MKRIILSALALISASQASVGQTTAQHPSVRDLYSDTWVATDALGRSMPDISEAGAVKTDQRRVVGIFYITWHSDNHFKLRSPYSGDVSKVLTQDPSARLDGKNPLWKEGSYHWGEPEDGYFLSKDEYIIRKDMSMLADAGVDVLVMDVTNAVRYWSEWEALFAVMQQMQAEGNKTPQFCFWAFNGPVISVVQDLYEKVYKQNNWRNLWFYWDGKPLLLYNAKPSFDANGGGVQNPNPNYDSVAVTDPRNPHYGNPDYTDRFYRDYTREVREYFTLRNMWWGYYEWAGERFVGTEDNWSFGYDLGDAKVHSMNPDDLVSRHQGKKEEAAVTPAQHPVSIIGKSWTRDNKQPKFNDRDMPEKTYVPWLGKTVDNPTDYGIYFQDRWDEALKSDPQFLYLNDWNEWTAGKYAAGKAPGSELPGPTTFLGRESNFYFVDQYNAEFNRTIQPMKDGYTDNYYMQMAQNIRRYKGVRPIPKHRGFTDIAIDGNFDDWKTVVEEFRDTKGDVAHRNYNGYGGLHYSNTSGRNDIVTAKVAVNSKNISFYAETNAPLTPHSGNNWMLLLIDADNNPATGWHGYDCIINKKTLSDKLTTVMKYTGKKQSPWKEVARIPYHYTGNRLEVAIPRSLLGLTSGKFTVDFKWSDNPADLDNIISLCIDGDTAPNRRFNYRFVWEQ
;
A
#
# COMPACT_ATOMS: atom_id res chain seq x y z
N MET A 1 -78.98 20.99 30.63
CA MET A 1 -77.62 20.70 31.08
C MET A 1 -76.83 20.14 29.90
N LYS A 2 -76.13 21.01 29.16
CA LYS A 2 -75.36 20.63 27.98
C LYS A 2 -73.89 20.54 28.41
N ARG A 3 -73.29 19.39 28.26
CA ARG A 3 -71.82 19.22 28.41
C ARG A 3 -71.19 19.42 27.04
N ILE A 4 -70.30 20.39 26.98
CA ILE A 4 -69.42 20.68 25.84
C ILE A 4 -68.21 19.74 25.93
N ILE A 5 -67.98 18.96 24.89
CA ILE A 5 -66.77 18.16 24.72
C ILE A 5 -65.85 18.98 23.82
N LEU A 6 -64.74 19.44 24.39
CA LEU A 6 -63.61 19.99 23.61
C LEU A 6 -62.82 18.84 23.04
N SER A 7 -62.77 18.78 21.71
CA SER A 7 -61.86 17.90 20.99
C SER A 7 -60.54 18.62 20.84
N ALA A 8 -59.51 18.13 21.52
CA ALA A 8 -58.13 18.55 21.29
C ALA A 8 -57.57 17.78 20.08
N LEU A 9 -57.30 18.46 18.98
CA LEU A 9 -56.49 17.95 17.88
C LEU A 9 -55.02 17.95 18.34
N ALA A 10 -54.46 16.78 18.57
CA ALA A 10 -53.05 16.62 18.71
C ALA A 10 -52.41 16.61 17.31
N LEU A 11 -51.68 17.67 16.96
CA LEU A 11 -50.77 17.67 15.84
C LEU A 11 -49.58 16.75 16.20
N ILE A 12 -49.53 15.59 15.58
CA ILE A 12 -48.35 14.76 15.58
C ILE A 12 -47.38 15.35 14.52
N SER A 13 -46.46 16.18 14.98
CA SER A 13 -45.28 16.53 14.19
C SER A 13 -44.40 15.30 14.09
N ALA A 14 -44.40 14.66 12.94
CA ALA A 14 -43.40 13.65 12.61
C ALA A 14 -42.04 14.34 12.54
N SER A 15 -41.32 14.36 13.64
CA SER A 15 -39.89 14.62 13.61
C SER A 15 -39.25 13.44 12.88
N GLN A 16 -38.83 13.66 11.65
CA GLN A 16 -37.83 12.81 11.01
C GLN A 16 -36.58 12.86 11.90
N ALA A 17 -36.44 11.88 12.74
CA ALA A 17 -35.15 11.59 13.35
C ALA A 17 -34.21 11.21 12.20
N SER A 18 -33.39 12.16 11.79
CA SER A 18 -32.17 11.83 11.08
C SER A 18 -31.45 10.80 11.94
N VAL A 19 -31.38 9.57 11.47
CA VAL A 19 -30.47 8.57 12.01
C VAL A 19 -29.09 9.17 11.74
N GLY A 20 -28.62 9.97 12.70
CA GLY A 20 -27.24 10.37 12.74
C GLY A 20 -26.44 9.06 12.75
N GLN A 21 -25.60 8.87 11.75
CA GLN A 21 -24.53 7.90 11.82
C GLN A 21 -23.78 8.19 13.12
N THR A 22 -24.02 7.37 14.13
CA THR A 22 -23.08 7.24 15.22
C THR A 22 -21.84 6.59 14.60
N THR A 23 -20.97 7.43 14.01
CA THR A 23 -19.58 7.09 13.92
C THR A 23 -19.21 6.70 15.34
N ALA A 24 -18.92 5.42 15.56
CA ALA A 24 -18.23 5.01 16.76
C ALA A 24 -17.07 6.02 16.89
N GLN A 25 -17.02 6.75 18.01
CA GLN A 25 -15.88 7.62 18.28
C GLN A 25 -14.70 6.70 18.40
N HIS A 26 -13.99 6.52 17.28
CA HIS A 26 -12.64 5.99 17.34
C HIS A 26 -11.85 6.90 18.29
N PRO A 27 -11.03 6.35 19.19
CA PRO A 27 -10.09 7.16 19.94
C PRO A 27 -9.42 8.08 18.92
N SER A 28 -9.32 9.36 19.20
CA SER A 28 -8.92 10.39 18.24
C SER A 28 -7.68 9.91 17.47
N VAL A 29 -7.90 9.48 16.22
CA VAL A 29 -6.83 9.01 15.37
C VAL A 29 -5.86 10.16 15.23
N ARG A 30 -4.58 9.94 15.58
CA ARG A 30 -3.55 10.93 15.36
C ARG A 30 -3.48 11.21 13.87
N ASP A 31 -3.66 12.47 13.48
CA ASP A 31 -3.49 12.86 12.10
C ASP A 31 -2.00 12.99 11.80
N LEU A 32 -1.46 12.05 11.05
CA LEU A 32 -0.04 12.02 10.69
C LEU A 32 0.31 13.06 9.61
N TYR A 33 -0.68 13.67 8.97
CA TYR A 33 -0.49 14.68 7.90
C TYR A 33 0.49 14.24 6.80
N SER A 34 0.53 12.97 6.47
CA SER A 34 1.46 12.39 5.49
C SER A 34 1.43 13.07 4.12
N ASP A 35 0.30 13.67 3.74
CA ASP A 35 0.15 14.45 2.51
C ASP A 35 0.92 15.78 2.50
N THR A 36 1.41 16.25 3.65
CA THR A 36 2.31 17.41 3.79
C THR A 36 3.79 17.04 3.90
N TRP A 37 4.11 15.76 4.03
CA TRP A 37 5.49 15.30 4.07
C TRP A 37 6.13 15.41 2.70
N VAL A 38 7.42 15.64 2.66
CA VAL A 38 8.19 15.73 1.42
C VAL A 38 9.12 14.54 1.29
N ALA A 39 9.45 14.17 0.07
CA ALA A 39 10.42 13.12 -0.21
C ALA A 39 10.91 13.23 -1.64
N THR A 40 12.11 12.69 -1.89
CA THR A 40 12.62 12.41 -3.22
C THR A 40 13.02 10.95 -3.28
N ASP A 41 12.54 10.22 -4.28
CA ASP A 41 12.86 8.82 -4.45
C ASP A 41 14.27 8.58 -5.02
N ALA A 42 14.67 7.31 -5.15
CA ALA A 42 15.98 6.94 -5.67
C ALA A 42 16.21 7.37 -7.14
N LEU A 43 15.14 7.67 -7.88
CA LEU A 43 15.18 8.12 -9.27
C LEU A 43 15.17 9.65 -9.42
N GLY A 44 15.11 10.39 -8.30
CA GLY A 44 15.06 11.84 -8.26
C GLY A 44 13.65 12.43 -8.48
N ARG A 45 12.59 11.61 -8.35
CA ARG A 45 11.20 12.09 -8.43
C ARG A 45 10.75 12.58 -7.05
N SER A 46 10.27 13.82 -6.99
CA SER A 46 9.80 14.43 -5.73
C SER A 46 8.31 14.17 -5.50
N MET A 47 7.91 14.14 -4.23
CA MET A 47 6.49 14.15 -3.88
C MET A 47 5.84 15.42 -4.37
N PRO A 48 4.68 15.33 -5.06
CA PRO A 48 3.95 16.52 -5.51
C PRO A 48 3.44 17.33 -4.32
N ASP A 49 3.62 18.63 -4.40
CA ASP A 49 3.05 19.59 -3.46
C ASP A 49 1.69 20.12 -3.97
N ILE A 50 1.13 21.09 -3.24
CA ILE A 50 -0.15 21.70 -3.60
C ILE A 50 -0.18 22.39 -4.97
N SER A 51 0.98 22.82 -5.48
CA SER A 51 1.06 23.46 -6.80
C SER A 51 0.93 22.45 -7.94
N GLU A 52 1.32 21.20 -7.70
CA GLU A 52 1.25 20.11 -8.66
C GLU A 52 0.00 19.23 -8.44
N ALA A 53 -0.26 18.81 -7.20
CA ALA A 53 -1.38 17.91 -6.86
C ALA A 53 -2.72 18.66 -6.74
N GLY A 54 -2.68 19.98 -6.50
CA GLY A 54 -3.85 20.76 -6.12
C GLY A 54 -4.23 20.57 -4.65
N ALA A 55 -5.19 21.41 -4.19
CA ALA A 55 -5.76 21.26 -2.85
C ALA A 55 -6.56 19.95 -2.75
N VAL A 56 -6.79 19.48 -1.51
CA VAL A 56 -7.63 18.30 -1.25
C VAL A 56 -8.96 18.43 -1.98
N LYS A 57 -9.25 17.47 -2.84
CA LYS A 57 -10.43 17.46 -3.69
C LYS A 57 -11.62 16.87 -2.92
N THR A 58 -12.71 17.61 -2.86
CA THR A 58 -13.92 17.25 -2.08
C THR A 58 -15.19 17.21 -2.92
N ASP A 59 -15.07 17.41 -4.23
CA ASP A 59 -16.18 17.44 -5.19
C ASP A 59 -16.84 16.08 -5.38
N GLN A 60 -16.09 15.00 -5.16
CA GLN A 60 -16.57 13.62 -5.11
C GLN A 60 -15.73 12.77 -4.15
N ARG A 61 -16.19 11.54 -3.89
CA ARG A 61 -15.39 10.55 -3.16
C ARG A 61 -14.13 10.22 -3.98
N ARG A 62 -13.00 10.08 -3.32
CA ARG A 62 -11.74 9.60 -3.92
C ARG A 62 -11.12 8.56 -3.00
N VAL A 63 -11.38 7.33 -3.32
CA VAL A 63 -10.94 6.17 -2.54
C VAL A 63 -9.87 5.42 -3.30
N VAL A 64 -8.85 4.96 -2.60
CA VAL A 64 -7.81 4.09 -3.14
C VAL A 64 -7.85 2.76 -2.42
N GLY A 65 -8.17 1.71 -3.16
CA GLY A 65 -8.10 0.33 -2.69
C GLY A 65 -6.90 -0.39 -3.30
N ILE A 66 -6.32 -1.32 -2.55
CA ILE A 66 -5.20 -2.13 -3.02
C ILE A 66 -5.45 -3.61 -2.76
N PHE A 67 -5.17 -4.45 -3.75
CA PHE A 67 -5.25 -5.90 -3.61
C PHE A 67 -4.16 -6.38 -2.65
N TYR A 68 -4.56 -7.15 -1.63
CA TYR A 68 -3.70 -7.57 -0.54
C TYR A 68 -3.76 -9.09 -0.35
N ILE A 69 -2.60 -9.71 -0.47
CA ILE A 69 -2.44 -11.16 -0.44
C ILE A 69 -2.07 -11.63 0.96
N THR A 70 -2.75 -12.69 1.44
CA THR A 70 -2.47 -13.31 2.75
C THR A 70 -2.11 -14.79 2.66
N TRP A 71 -1.76 -15.28 1.50
CA TRP A 71 -1.40 -16.68 1.28
C TRP A 71 0.06 -17.04 1.61
N HIS A 72 0.87 -16.07 2.07
CA HIS A 72 2.25 -16.32 2.47
C HIS A 72 2.27 -17.11 3.79
N SER A 73 2.00 -18.41 3.72
CA SER A 73 2.02 -19.30 4.88
C SER A 73 2.64 -20.64 4.52
N ASP A 74 3.34 -21.25 5.47
CA ASP A 74 3.92 -22.60 5.31
C ASP A 74 2.86 -23.69 5.11
N ASN A 75 1.62 -23.40 5.49
CA ASN A 75 0.51 -24.35 5.42
C ASN A 75 -0.29 -24.26 4.11
N HIS A 76 -0.29 -23.12 3.44
CA HIS A 76 -1.11 -22.91 2.25
C HIS A 76 -0.76 -23.87 1.14
N PHE A 77 0.50 -24.19 0.98
CA PHE A 77 1.02 -25.06 -0.07
C PHE A 77 1.20 -26.52 0.35
N LYS A 78 0.52 -27.01 1.37
CA LYS A 78 0.56 -28.45 1.72
C LYS A 78 0.22 -29.38 0.56
N LEU A 79 -0.58 -28.90 -0.40
CA LEU A 79 -0.92 -29.64 -1.62
C LEU A 79 0.02 -29.33 -2.79
N ARG A 80 0.94 -28.41 -2.62
CA ARG A 80 1.96 -28.02 -3.59
C ARG A 80 3.30 -28.05 -2.88
N SER A 81 4.36 -28.16 -3.65
CA SER A 81 5.70 -28.12 -3.09
C SER A 81 5.91 -26.85 -2.26
N PRO A 82 6.62 -26.92 -1.14
CA PRO A 82 7.02 -25.73 -0.40
C PRO A 82 7.90 -24.82 -1.26
N TYR A 83 8.19 -23.62 -0.76
CA TYR A 83 9.08 -22.68 -1.42
C TYR A 83 10.30 -23.36 -2.05
N SER A 84 10.49 -23.20 -3.34
CA SER A 84 11.54 -23.88 -4.09
C SER A 84 12.58 -22.96 -4.68
N GLY A 85 12.44 -21.65 -4.52
CA GLY A 85 13.47 -20.70 -4.95
C GLY A 85 12.92 -19.29 -5.23
N ASP A 86 13.80 -18.53 -5.85
CA ASP A 86 13.56 -17.15 -6.27
C ASP A 86 13.93 -17.01 -7.74
N VAL A 87 12.99 -16.58 -8.56
CA VAL A 87 13.14 -16.45 -10.01
C VAL A 87 14.24 -15.44 -10.35
N SER A 88 14.36 -14.33 -9.63
CA SER A 88 15.38 -13.32 -9.88
C SER A 88 16.80 -13.89 -9.66
N LYS A 89 16.96 -14.73 -8.64
CA LYS A 89 18.24 -15.41 -8.37
C LYS A 89 18.57 -16.48 -9.41
N VAL A 90 17.58 -17.24 -9.86
CA VAL A 90 17.74 -18.22 -10.96
C VAL A 90 18.19 -17.50 -12.23
N LEU A 91 17.52 -16.41 -12.61
CA LEU A 91 17.84 -15.66 -13.82
C LEU A 91 19.17 -14.91 -13.74
N THR A 92 19.59 -14.48 -12.56
CA THR A 92 20.92 -13.89 -12.35
C THR A 92 22.02 -14.94 -12.54
N GLN A 93 21.76 -16.17 -12.05
CA GLN A 93 22.73 -17.27 -12.19
C GLN A 93 22.79 -17.80 -13.62
N ASP A 94 21.65 -17.95 -14.29
CA ASP A 94 21.56 -18.40 -15.69
C ASP A 94 20.41 -17.71 -16.42
N PRO A 95 20.68 -16.63 -17.18
CA PRO A 95 19.64 -15.95 -17.95
C PRO A 95 18.95 -16.85 -18.99
N SER A 96 19.58 -17.93 -19.43
CA SER A 96 18.98 -18.85 -20.41
C SER A 96 17.83 -19.69 -19.83
N ALA A 97 17.76 -19.83 -18.51
CA ALA A 97 16.66 -20.49 -17.80
C ALA A 97 15.30 -19.83 -18.06
N ARG A 98 15.29 -18.59 -18.48
CA ARG A 98 14.08 -17.80 -18.77
C ARG A 98 13.08 -18.48 -19.72
N LEU A 99 13.57 -19.22 -20.73
CA LEU A 99 12.74 -19.90 -21.69
C LEU A 99 12.94 -21.42 -21.73
N ASP A 100 13.74 -21.95 -20.81
CA ASP A 100 14.01 -23.37 -20.67
C ASP A 100 13.49 -23.92 -19.33
N GLY A 101 12.27 -24.43 -19.32
CA GLY A 101 11.66 -25.04 -18.13
C GLY A 101 12.33 -26.34 -17.66
N LYS A 102 13.27 -26.88 -18.43
CA LYS A 102 14.10 -28.06 -18.05
C LYS A 102 15.45 -27.67 -17.48
N ASN A 103 15.76 -26.39 -17.42
CA ASN A 103 16.99 -25.90 -16.80
C ASN A 103 17.10 -26.44 -15.36
N PRO A 104 18.24 -27.00 -14.94
CA PRO A 104 18.38 -27.66 -13.64
C PRO A 104 18.26 -26.72 -12.43
N LEU A 105 18.28 -25.41 -12.64
CA LEU A 105 18.02 -24.42 -11.58
C LEU A 105 16.54 -24.35 -11.20
N TRP A 106 15.63 -24.71 -12.11
CA TRP A 106 14.22 -24.83 -11.80
C TRP A 106 13.96 -26.08 -10.96
N LYS A 107 13.32 -25.87 -9.83
CA LYS A 107 12.78 -26.94 -8.97
C LYS A 107 11.26 -26.94 -9.10
N GLU A 108 10.62 -27.96 -8.59
CA GLU A 108 9.17 -27.96 -8.51
C GLU A 108 8.68 -27.10 -7.33
N GLY A 109 7.53 -26.47 -7.47
CA GLY A 109 6.84 -25.74 -6.41
C GLY A 109 6.56 -24.29 -6.71
N SER A 110 6.37 -23.53 -5.65
CA SER A 110 6.16 -22.09 -5.70
C SER A 110 7.47 -21.34 -5.63
N TYR A 111 7.54 -20.24 -6.38
CA TYR A 111 8.71 -19.37 -6.44
C TYR A 111 8.30 -17.97 -5.99
N HIS A 112 9.18 -17.31 -5.24
CA HIS A 112 9.17 -15.86 -5.23
C HIS A 112 9.71 -15.35 -6.56
N TRP A 113 9.10 -14.33 -7.13
CA TRP A 113 9.61 -13.70 -8.34
C TRP A 113 10.82 -12.80 -8.03
N GLY A 114 10.96 -12.32 -6.78
CA GLY A 114 12.04 -11.52 -6.22
C GLY A 114 12.02 -11.56 -4.70
N GLU A 115 13.04 -11.02 -4.06
CA GLU A 115 13.12 -10.94 -2.60
C GLU A 115 12.43 -9.66 -2.10
N PRO A 116 11.38 -9.76 -1.25
CA PRO A 116 10.83 -8.60 -0.55
C PRO A 116 11.90 -7.86 0.25
N GLU A 117 11.76 -6.55 0.47
CA GLU A 117 12.70 -5.75 1.27
C GLU A 117 12.99 -6.39 2.65
N ASP A 118 11.97 -6.93 3.28
CA ASP A 118 12.05 -7.58 4.59
C ASP A 118 12.21 -9.11 4.50
N GLY A 119 12.70 -9.64 3.37
CA GLY A 119 12.90 -11.07 3.14
C GLY A 119 11.60 -11.83 2.83
N TYR A 120 11.72 -13.14 2.70
CA TYR A 120 10.61 -14.04 2.33
C TYR A 120 9.69 -14.30 3.53
N PHE A 121 8.87 -13.34 3.88
CA PHE A 121 8.02 -13.30 5.08
C PHE A 121 6.80 -14.22 5.01
N LEU A 122 6.20 -14.45 6.16
CA LEU A 122 4.88 -15.08 6.31
C LEU A 122 3.83 -14.04 6.71
N SER A 123 2.60 -14.21 6.23
CA SER A 123 1.50 -13.24 6.40
C SER A 123 1.09 -12.97 7.86
N LYS A 124 1.50 -13.81 8.81
CA LYS A 124 1.22 -13.61 10.25
C LYS A 124 2.34 -12.91 11.01
N ASP A 125 3.41 -12.53 10.34
CA ASP A 125 4.49 -11.79 10.96
C ASP A 125 4.03 -10.37 11.33
N GLU A 126 3.86 -10.11 12.62
CA GLU A 126 3.36 -8.83 13.13
C GLU A 126 4.22 -7.64 12.70
N TYR A 127 5.54 -7.83 12.62
CA TYR A 127 6.46 -6.80 12.13
C TYR A 127 6.10 -6.37 10.71
N ILE A 128 5.84 -7.35 9.82
CA ILE A 128 5.45 -7.09 8.43
C ILE A 128 4.08 -6.42 8.37
N ILE A 129 3.10 -6.91 9.15
CA ILE A 129 1.76 -6.35 9.17
C ILE A 129 1.80 -4.87 9.59
N ARG A 130 2.49 -4.54 10.68
CA ARG A 130 2.62 -3.15 11.14
C ARG A 130 3.27 -2.26 10.11
N LYS A 131 4.35 -2.72 9.49
CA LYS A 131 5.09 -1.99 8.46
C LYS A 131 4.22 -1.77 7.21
N ASP A 132 3.54 -2.80 6.71
CA ASP A 132 2.62 -2.68 5.58
C ASP A 132 1.50 -1.68 5.85
N MET A 133 0.84 -1.78 7.01
CA MET A 133 -0.27 -0.89 7.35
C MET A 133 0.18 0.57 7.49
N SER A 134 1.34 0.81 8.10
CA SER A 134 1.91 2.16 8.19
C SER A 134 2.25 2.71 6.80
N MET A 135 2.94 1.94 5.97
CA MET A 135 3.30 2.35 4.60
C MET A 135 2.07 2.67 3.74
N LEU A 136 1.05 1.82 3.80
CA LEU A 136 -0.17 2.01 3.02
C LEU A 136 -0.95 3.23 3.51
N ALA A 137 -1.04 3.44 4.82
CA ALA A 137 -1.67 4.64 5.40
C ALA A 137 -0.89 5.92 5.03
N ASP A 138 0.43 5.90 5.10
CA ASP A 138 1.30 7.02 4.73
C ASP A 138 1.21 7.36 3.23
N ALA A 139 1.05 6.36 2.37
CA ALA A 139 0.81 6.58 0.95
C ALA A 139 -0.59 7.12 0.64
N GLY A 140 -1.54 6.97 1.58
CA GLY A 140 -2.93 7.40 1.41
C GLY A 140 -3.87 6.33 0.86
N VAL A 141 -3.55 5.05 1.02
CA VAL A 141 -4.44 3.92 0.71
C VAL A 141 -5.54 3.82 1.75
N ASP A 142 -6.78 3.63 1.30
CA ASP A 142 -7.97 3.61 2.18
C ASP A 142 -8.46 2.18 2.46
N VAL A 143 -8.27 1.25 1.50
CA VAL A 143 -8.91 -0.07 1.54
C VAL A 143 -7.96 -1.17 1.12
N LEU A 144 -7.88 -2.22 1.94
CA LEU A 144 -7.34 -3.52 1.54
C LEU A 144 -8.44 -4.33 0.85
N VAL A 145 -8.22 -4.75 -0.37
CA VAL A 145 -9.06 -5.72 -1.06
C VAL A 145 -8.46 -7.10 -0.81
N MET A 146 -9.08 -7.85 0.09
CA MET A 146 -8.56 -9.12 0.57
C MET A 146 -8.78 -10.23 -0.46
N ASP A 147 -7.71 -10.94 -0.80
CA ASP A 147 -7.78 -12.05 -1.75
C ASP A 147 -8.56 -13.25 -1.21
N VAL A 148 -9.65 -13.59 -1.89
CA VAL A 148 -10.36 -14.86 -1.77
C VAL A 148 -10.65 -15.43 -3.16
N THR A 149 -9.88 -15.05 -4.15
CA THR A 149 -10.14 -15.36 -5.57
C THR A 149 -10.05 -16.85 -5.88
N ASN A 150 -9.22 -17.57 -5.14
CA ASN A 150 -9.04 -19.02 -5.28
C ASN A 150 -9.95 -19.85 -4.35
N ALA A 151 -10.98 -19.24 -3.77
CA ALA A 151 -11.90 -19.84 -2.82
C ALA A 151 -11.23 -20.36 -1.52
N VAL A 152 -10.01 -19.96 -1.24
CA VAL A 152 -9.30 -20.27 0.00
C VAL A 152 -9.59 -19.19 1.04
N ARG A 153 -9.97 -19.62 2.24
CA ARG A 153 -10.22 -18.73 3.38
C ARG A 153 -9.03 -18.80 4.31
N TYR A 154 -8.29 -17.71 4.38
CA TYR A 154 -7.06 -17.59 5.17
C TYR A 154 -7.39 -17.11 6.59
N TRP A 155 -8.25 -17.86 7.33
CA TRP A 155 -8.79 -17.42 8.62
C TRP A 155 -7.71 -17.02 9.62
N SER A 156 -6.67 -17.85 9.77
CA SER A 156 -5.61 -17.60 10.75
C SER A 156 -4.74 -16.39 10.39
N GLU A 157 -4.57 -16.12 9.11
CA GLU A 157 -3.83 -14.98 8.57
C GLU A 157 -4.67 -13.70 8.74
N TRP A 158 -5.98 -13.76 8.45
CA TRP A 158 -6.90 -12.64 8.65
C TRP A 158 -7.07 -12.29 10.11
N GLU A 159 -7.19 -13.27 11.00
CA GLU A 159 -7.25 -13.04 12.45
C GLU A 159 -6.02 -12.30 12.96
N ALA A 160 -4.82 -12.70 12.51
CA ALA A 160 -3.58 -12.03 12.88
C ALA A 160 -3.52 -10.60 12.32
N LEU A 161 -3.81 -10.43 11.02
CA LEU A 161 -3.83 -9.13 10.35
C LEU A 161 -4.78 -8.14 11.04
N PHE A 162 -6.04 -8.55 11.20
CA PHE A 162 -7.07 -7.65 11.76
C PHE A 162 -6.87 -7.37 13.24
N ALA A 163 -6.31 -8.31 14.02
CA ALA A 163 -5.93 -8.06 15.41
C ALA A 163 -4.85 -6.97 15.50
N VAL A 164 -3.82 -7.04 14.67
CA VAL A 164 -2.75 -6.03 14.63
C VAL A 164 -3.31 -4.68 14.15
N MET A 165 -4.16 -4.65 13.12
CA MET A 165 -4.80 -3.42 12.67
C MET A 165 -5.64 -2.76 13.76
N GLN A 166 -6.43 -3.55 14.53
CA GLN A 166 -7.20 -3.03 15.67
C GLN A 166 -6.29 -2.49 16.78
N GLN A 167 -5.17 -3.17 17.04
CA GLN A 167 -4.19 -2.69 18.00
C GLN A 167 -3.57 -1.37 17.55
N MET A 168 -3.16 -1.25 16.29
CA MET A 168 -2.64 0.00 15.73
C MET A 168 -3.65 1.15 15.84
N GLN A 169 -4.94 0.89 15.57
CA GLN A 169 -5.99 1.89 15.77
C GLN A 169 -6.16 2.27 17.25
N ALA A 170 -6.06 1.33 18.17
CA ALA A 170 -6.13 1.60 19.60
C ALA A 170 -4.91 2.42 20.10
N GLU A 171 -3.76 2.28 19.46
CA GLU A 171 -2.56 3.09 19.65
C GLU A 171 -2.72 4.52 19.07
N GLY A 172 -3.79 4.76 18.28
CA GLY A 172 -4.09 6.04 17.64
C GLY A 172 -3.56 6.18 16.22
N ASN A 173 -3.08 5.11 15.61
CA ASN A 173 -2.59 5.10 14.23
C ASN A 173 -3.74 4.94 13.22
N LYS A 174 -3.51 5.39 11.99
CA LYS A 174 -4.36 5.08 10.85
C LYS A 174 -4.00 3.69 10.31
N THR A 175 -5.02 2.98 9.87
CA THR A 175 -4.87 1.78 9.04
C THR A 175 -5.89 1.85 7.91
N PRO A 176 -5.65 1.21 6.77
CA PRO A 176 -6.70 0.99 5.77
C PRO A 176 -7.89 0.23 6.40
N GLN A 177 -9.05 0.33 5.78
CA GLN A 177 -10.19 -0.57 6.02
C GLN A 177 -10.05 -1.81 5.13
N PHE A 178 -10.98 -2.77 5.18
CA PHE A 178 -10.96 -3.91 4.27
C PHE A 178 -12.30 -4.22 3.62
N CYS A 179 -12.25 -4.82 2.43
CA CYS A 179 -13.31 -5.58 1.80
C CYS A 179 -12.74 -6.88 1.21
N PHE A 180 -13.60 -7.81 0.82
CA PHE A 180 -13.17 -9.07 0.20
C PHE A 180 -13.47 -9.09 -1.29
N TRP A 181 -12.63 -9.84 -2.03
CA TRP A 181 -12.89 -10.20 -3.41
C TRP A 181 -12.95 -11.70 -3.57
N ALA A 182 -14.17 -12.23 -3.79
CA ALA A 182 -14.47 -13.65 -3.98
C ALA A 182 -14.72 -13.90 -5.48
N PHE A 183 -13.89 -14.71 -6.12
CA PHE A 183 -13.96 -14.88 -7.57
C PHE A 183 -14.11 -16.35 -8.04
N ASN A 184 -13.12 -17.21 -7.79
CA ASN A 184 -13.09 -18.59 -8.30
C ASN A 184 -13.74 -19.60 -7.37
N GLY A 185 -14.05 -20.78 -7.92
CA GLY A 185 -14.63 -21.90 -7.20
C GLY A 185 -16.10 -21.66 -6.85
N PRO A 186 -16.64 -22.34 -5.85
CA PRO A 186 -18.01 -22.15 -5.42
C PRO A 186 -18.17 -20.80 -4.68
N VAL A 187 -18.21 -19.71 -5.44
CA VAL A 187 -18.25 -18.32 -4.93
C VAL A 187 -19.33 -18.15 -3.88
N ILE A 188 -20.51 -18.77 -4.05
CA ILE A 188 -21.58 -18.64 -3.06
C ILE A 188 -21.18 -19.20 -1.69
N SER A 189 -20.45 -20.31 -1.64
CA SER A 189 -19.97 -20.86 -0.36
C SER A 189 -18.91 -19.98 0.29
N VAL A 190 -18.08 -19.30 -0.51
CA VAL A 190 -17.12 -18.31 -0.01
C VAL A 190 -17.86 -17.12 0.60
N VAL A 191 -18.77 -16.54 -0.15
CA VAL A 191 -19.58 -15.40 0.29
C VAL A 191 -20.39 -15.76 1.54
N GLN A 192 -20.94 -16.96 1.58
CA GLN A 192 -21.66 -17.49 2.75
C GLN A 192 -20.76 -17.56 3.99
N ASP A 193 -19.57 -18.12 3.86
CA ASP A 193 -18.60 -18.19 4.96
C ASP A 193 -18.21 -16.79 5.46
N LEU A 194 -17.94 -15.86 4.56
CA LEU A 194 -17.61 -14.48 4.92
C LEU A 194 -18.80 -13.81 5.65
N TYR A 195 -20.00 -13.96 5.10
CA TYR A 195 -21.20 -13.39 5.73
C TYR A 195 -21.43 -13.95 7.12
N GLU A 196 -21.47 -15.28 7.28
CA GLU A 196 -21.78 -15.93 8.56
C GLU A 196 -20.68 -15.71 9.62
N LYS A 197 -19.41 -15.74 9.23
CA LYS A 197 -18.30 -15.74 10.19
C LYS A 197 -17.72 -14.34 10.44
N VAL A 198 -17.82 -13.42 9.50
CA VAL A 198 -17.30 -12.05 9.65
C VAL A 198 -18.43 -11.07 9.92
N TYR A 199 -19.31 -10.88 8.95
CA TYR A 199 -20.26 -9.77 8.95
C TYR A 199 -21.42 -9.98 9.91
N LYS A 200 -22.04 -11.14 9.92
CA LYS A 200 -23.17 -11.45 10.81
C LYS A 200 -22.74 -11.49 12.28
N GLN A 201 -21.49 -11.87 12.56
CA GLN A 201 -20.92 -11.87 13.90
C GLN A 201 -20.38 -10.48 14.32
N ASN A 202 -20.37 -9.51 13.42
CA ASN A 202 -19.75 -8.20 13.62
C ASN A 202 -18.25 -8.28 13.96
N ASN A 203 -17.55 -9.32 13.52
CA ASN A 203 -16.12 -9.47 13.73
C ASN A 203 -15.38 -8.37 12.98
N TRP A 204 -14.47 -7.65 13.66
CA TRP A 204 -13.65 -6.54 13.11
C TRP A 204 -14.47 -5.44 12.42
N ARG A 205 -15.70 -5.17 12.89
CA ARG A 205 -16.63 -4.22 12.25
C ARG A 205 -16.05 -2.82 12.05
N ASN A 206 -15.17 -2.38 12.93
CA ASN A 206 -14.49 -1.09 12.82
C ASN A 206 -13.52 -1.01 11.64
N LEU A 207 -13.15 -2.14 11.06
CA LEU A 207 -12.24 -2.23 9.90
C LEU A 207 -12.98 -2.42 8.57
N TRP A 208 -14.31 -2.62 8.57
CA TRP A 208 -15.05 -2.85 7.32
C TRP A 208 -15.12 -1.61 6.47
N PHE A 209 -14.87 -1.77 5.19
CA PHE A 209 -15.09 -0.70 4.22
C PHE A 209 -16.53 -0.70 3.73
N TYR A 210 -17.13 0.50 3.72
CA TYR A 210 -18.51 0.70 3.31
C TYR A 210 -18.56 1.49 1.99
N TRP A 211 -19.35 0.99 1.04
CA TRP A 211 -19.65 1.66 -0.22
C TRP A 211 -21.15 1.76 -0.37
N ASP A 212 -21.64 2.94 -0.70
CA ASP A 212 -23.08 3.22 -0.80
C ASP A 212 -23.93 2.77 0.43
N GLY A 213 -23.35 2.92 1.61
CA GLY A 213 -24.03 2.67 2.89
C GLY A 213 -24.03 1.22 3.38
N LYS A 214 -23.47 0.29 2.62
CA LYS A 214 -23.34 -1.13 2.97
C LYS A 214 -21.88 -1.59 2.87
N PRO A 215 -21.48 -2.69 3.56
CA PRO A 215 -20.16 -3.27 3.35
C PRO A 215 -19.95 -3.62 1.87
N LEU A 216 -18.77 -3.28 1.32
CA LEU A 216 -18.43 -3.63 -0.05
C LEU A 216 -18.01 -5.10 -0.15
N LEU A 217 -18.54 -5.79 -1.14
CA LEU A 217 -18.07 -7.12 -1.54
C LEU A 217 -17.87 -7.15 -3.05
N LEU A 218 -16.65 -7.48 -3.45
CA LEU A 218 -16.32 -7.75 -4.85
C LEU A 218 -16.51 -9.24 -5.11
N TYR A 219 -17.14 -9.57 -6.23
CA TYR A 219 -17.48 -10.96 -6.51
C TYR A 219 -17.58 -11.20 -8.01
N ASN A 220 -17.78 -12.44 -8.43
CA ASN A 220 -18.13 -12.76 -9.79
C ASN A 220 -19.64 -13.05 -9.88
N ALA A 221 -20.36 -12.19 -10.57
CA ALA A 221 -21.81 -12.23 -10.63
C ALA A 221 -22.36 -13.27 -11.61
N LYS A 222 -21.58 -13.68 -12.62
CA LYS A 222 -22.05 -14.64 -13.62
C LYS A 222 -21.56 -16.05 -13.33
N PRO A 223 -22.41 -17.07 -13.55
CA PRO A 223 -21.96 -18.45 -13.46
C PRO A 223 -20.98 -18.72 -14.58
N SER A 224 -19.81 -19.19 -14.28
CA SER A 224 -19.00 -19.87 -15.27
C SER A 224 -19.07 -21.37 -15.04
N PHE A 225 -19.67 -22.03 -15.99
CA PHE A 225 -19.52 -23.47 -16.12
C PHE A 225 -18.42 -23.69 -17.16
N ASP A 226 -17.41 -24.42 -16.81
CA ASP A 226 -16.48 -24.91 -17.79
C ASP A 226 -17.25 -25.68 -18.85
N ALA A 227 -17.08 -25.29 -20.11
CA ALA A 227 -17.70 -25.92 -21.24
C ALA A 227 -17.38 -27.41 -21.34
N ASN A 228 -16.34 -27.91 -20.65
CA ASN A 228 -15.90 -29.27 -20.59
C ASN A 228 -16.41 -30.03 -19.34
N GLY A 229 -17.32 -29.46 -18.58
CA GLY A 229 -17.88 -30.10 -17.39
C GLY A 229 -16.97 -30.10 -16.17
N GLY A 230 -15.93 -29.27 -16.15
CA GLY A 230 -14.93 -29.18 -15.08
C GLY A 230 -15.39 -28.56 -13.77
N GLY A 231 -16.69 -28.46 -13.58
CA GLY A 231 -17.27 -27.97 -12.34
C GLY A 231 -17.69 -26.52 -12.39
N VAL A 232 -18.57 -26.16 -11.50
CA VAL A 232 -19.06 -24.81 -11.28
C VAL A 232 -17.92 -23.99 -10.74
N GLN A 233 -17.29 -23.21 -11.59
CA GLN A 233 -16.26 -22.28 -11.11
C GLN A 233 -16.89 -21.09 -10.42
N ASN A 234 -18.04 -20.63 -10.92
CA ASN A 234 -18.75 -19.51 -10.34
C ASN A 234 -20.23 -19.78 -10.33
N PRO A 235 -20.82 -19.80 -9.17
CA PRO A 235 -22.24 -19.87 -9.09
C PRO A 235 -22.85 -18.60 -9.66
N ASN A 236 -23.97 -18.79 -10.34
CA ASN A 236 -24.86 -17.70 -10.66
C ASN A 236 -25.27 -17.00 -9.34
N PRO A 237 -25.09 -15.69 -9.19
CA PRO A 237 -25.65 -14.97 -8.04
C PRO A 237 -27.18 -15.06 -8.00
N ASN A 238 -27.83 -15.49 -9.11
CA ASN A 238 -29.21 -15.84 -9.21
C ASN A 238 -29.45 -17.34 -8.95
N TYR A 239 -28.79 -17.90 -7.96
CA TYR A 239 -29.01 -19.30 -7.56
C TYR A 239 -30.43 -19.64 -7.14
N ASP A 240 -31.19 -18.61 -6.80
CA ASP A 240 -32.62 -18.75 -6.60
C ASP A 240 -33.39 -19.26 -7.85
N SER A 241 -32.76 -19.23 -9.02
CA SER A 241 -33.28 -19.81 -10.25
C SER A 241 -32.80 -21.25 -10.54
N VAL A 242 -31.85 -21.76 -9.72
CA VAL A 242 -31.28 -23.10 -9.91
C VAL A 242 -31.72 -24.00 -8.74
N ALA A 243 -32.55 -24.98 -9.03
CA ALA A 243 -33.08 -25.90 -8.02
C ALA A 243 -31.98 -26.70 -7.32
N VAL A 244 -32.15 -27.04 -6.03
CA VAL A 244 -31.24 -27.90 -5.26
C VAL A 244 -31.16 -29.30 -5.88
N THR A 245 -32.16 -29.70 -6.64
CA THR A 245 -32.20 -30.97 -7.41
C THR A 245 -31.38 -30.90 -8.71
N ASP A 246 -30.94 -29.72 -9.12
CA ASP A 246 -30.08 -29.55 -10.29
C ASP A 246 -28.61 -29.77 -9.92
N PRO A 247 -27.88 -30.65 -10.62
CA PRO A 247 -26.46 -30.90 -10.36
C PRO A 247 -25.56 -29.67 -10.38
N ARG A 248 -26.03 -28.60 -11.01
CA ARG A 248 -25.30 -27.29 -11.04
C ARG A 248 -25.42 -26.50 -9.74
N ASN A 249 -26.38 -26.87 -8.87
CA ASN A 249 -26.49 -26.22 -7.57
C ASN A 249 -25.39 -26.75 -6.64
N PRO A 250 -24.59 -25.85 -5.97
CA PRO A 250 -23.52 -26.28 -5.08
C PRO A 250 -23.96 -27.11 -3.89
N HIS A 251 -25.26 -27.08 -3.58
CA HIS A 251 -25.88 -27.89 -2.53
C HIS A 251 -26.62 -29.13 -3.07
N TYR A 252 -26.36 -29.50 -4.33
CA TYR A 252 -27.01 -30.69 -4.94
C TYR A 252 -26.85 -31.91 -4.07
N GLY A 253 -27.98 -32.55 -3.79
CA GLY A 253 -28.04 -33.74 -2.95
C GLY A 253 -27.86 -33.51 -1.45
N ASN A 254 -27.73 -32.27 -0.99
CA ASN A 254 -27.72 -31.95 0.44
C ASN A 254 -29.14 -31.81 0.99
N PRO A 255 -29.58 -32.71 1.91
CA PRO A 255 -30.96 -32.66 2.44
C PRO A 255 -31.26 -31.46 3.31
N ASP A 256 -30.22 -30.75 3.82
CA ASP A 256 -30.39 -29.60 4.67
C ASP A 256 -30.72 -28.32 3.88
N TYR A 257 -30.60 -28.37 2.56
CA TYR A 257 -30.89 -27.26 1.68
C TYR A 257 -32.15 -27.51 0.83
N THR A 258 -33.11 -26.61 0.95
CA THR A 258 -34.27 -26.55 0.08
C THR A 258 -34.16 -25.37 -0.86
N ASP A 259 -34.79 -25.42 -2.04
CA ASP A 259 -34.80 -24.30 -2.98
C ASP A 259 -35.31 -23.01 -2.33
N ARG A 260 -36.31 -23.11 -1.45
CA ARG A 260 -36.86 -21.94 -0.74
C ARG A 260 -35.83 -21.35 0.21
N PHE A 261 -35.21 -22.16 1.07
CA PHE A 261 -34.18 -21.71 2.00
C PHE A 261 -33.03 -21.05 1.25
N TYR A 262 -32.58 -21.68 0.19
CA TYR A 262 -31.48 -21.18 -0.61
C TYR A 262 -31.77 -19.82 -1.26
N ARG A 263 -32.96 -19.64 -1.83
CA ARG A 263 -33.42 -18.37 -2.38
C ARG A 263 -33.48 -17.27 -1.32
N ASP A 264 -34.07 -17.56 -0.18
CA ASP A 264 -34.22 -16.59 0.90
C ASP A 264 -32.86 -16.18 1.45
N TYR A 265 -31.99 -17.15 1.65
CA TYR A 265 -30.62 -16.90 2.12
C TYR A 265 -29.78 -16.08 1.14
N THR A 266 -29.78 -16.45 -0.13
CA THR A 266 -29.02 -15.70 -1.15
C THR A 266 -29.56 -14.28 -1.34
N ARG A 267 -30.86 -14.05 -1.14
CA ARG A 267 -31.45 -12.72 -1.14
C ARG A 267 -30.97 -11.91 0.06
N GLU A 268 -31.01 -12.48 1.27
CA GLU A 268 -30.52 -11.83 2.49
C GLU A 268 -29.07 -11.38 2.34
N VAL A 269 -28.18 -12.26 1.87
CA VAL A 269 -26.77 -11.96 1.66
C VAL A 269 -26.58 -10.86 0.61
N ARG A 270 -27.27 -10.94 -0.51
CA ARG A 270 -27.19 -9.92 -1.56
C ARG A 270 -27.70 -8.55 -1.12
N GLU A 271 -28.73 -8.51 -0.29
CA GLU A 271 -29.27 -7.26 0.24
C GLU A 271 -28.37 -6.63 1.32
N TYR A 272 -27.54 -7.44 1.96
CA TYR A 272 -26.64 -7.00 3.01
C TYR A 272 -25.45 -6.17 2.49
N PHE A 273 -24.91 -6.52 1.34
CA PHE A 273 -23.73 -5.92 0.75
C PHE A 273 -24.04 -4.89 -0.34
N THR A 274 -23.12 -3.96 -0.54
CA THR A 274 -22.93 -3.34 -1.85
C THR A 274 -22.07 -4.28 -2.67
N LEU A 275 -22.61 -4.77 -3.77
CA LEU A 275 -21.98 -5.75 -4.64
C LEU A 275 -21.45 -5.08 -5.91
N ARG A 276 -20.22 -5.40 -6.28
CA ARG A 276 -19.65 -5.07 -7.60
C ARG A 276 -19.00 -6.30 -8.19
N ASN A 277 -19.28 -6.56 -9.45
CA ASN A 277 -18.52 -7.54 -10.20
C ASN A 277 -17.07 -7.12 -10.28
N MET A 278 -16.15 -8.08 -10.25
CA MET A 278 -14.74 -7.83 -10.46
C MET A 278 -14.17 -8.91 -11.38
N TRP A 279 -13.55 -8.48 -12.47
CA TRP A 279 -12.90 -9.39 -13.41
C TRP A 279 -11.70 -8.75 -14.09
N TRP A 280 -10.85 -9.61 -14.65
CA TRP A 280 -9.76 -9.19 -15.52
C TRP A 280 -10.22 -9.09 -16.98
N GLY A 281 -9.72 -8.08 -17.67
CA GLY A 281 -9.77 -8.03 -19.12
C GLY A 281 -11.03 -7.43 -19.71
N TYR A 282 -11.06 -7.48 -21.04
CA TYR A 282 -12.10 -6.85 -21.85
C TYR A 282 -13.40 -7.66 -21.88
N TYR A 283 -13.25 -8.98 -21.93
CA TYR A 283 -14.38 -9.89 -22.04
C TYR A 283 -14.57 -10.71 -20.79
N GLU A 284 -15.82 -10.97 -20.49
CA GLU A 284 -16.21 -12.07 -19.63
C GLU A 284 -16.11 -13.42 -20.34
N TRP A 285 -16.38 -14.49 -19.55
CA TRP A 285 -16.47 -15.86 -20.04
C TRP A 285 -17.45 -16.07 -21.19
N ALA A 286 -18.51 -15.26 -21.29
CA ALA A 286 -19.50 -15.30 -22.37
C ALA A 286 -19.09 -14.50 -23.61
N GLY A 287 -17.92 -13.86 -23.63
CA GLY A 287 -17.45 -13.03 -24.72
C GLY A 287 -18.10 -11.65 -24.78
N GLU A 288 -18.88 -11.26 -23.78
CA GLU A 288 -19.44 -9.92 -23.66
C GLU A 288 -18.41 -8.95 -23.10
N ARG A 289 -18.53 -7.67 -23.48
CA ARG A 289 -17.69 -6.62 -22.92
C ARG A 289 -17.94 -6.49 -21.42
N PHE A 290 -16.87 -6.50 -20.64
CA PHE A 290 -16.90 -6.37 -19.18
C PHE A 290 -16.36 -5.02 -18.73
N VAL A 291 -15.12 -4.72 -19.11
CA VAL A 291 -14.45 -3.48 -18.69
C VAL A 291 -15.21 -2.24 -19.18
N GLY A 292 -15.34 -1.27 -18.31
CA GLY A 292 -16.02 0.01 -18.58
C GLY A 292 -17.54 -0.09 -18.70
N THR A 293 -18.15 -1.15 -18.17
CA THR A 293 -19.59 -1.31 -18.14
C THR A 293 -20.19 -1.06 -16.73
N GLU A 294 -21.50 -1.08 -16.61
CA GLU A 294 -22.22 -0.76 -15.38
C GLU A 294 -21.99 -1.84 -14.31
N ASP A 295 -21.63 -1.42 -13.09
CA ASP A 295 -21.37 -2.28 -11.92
C ASP A 295 -20.28 -3.33 -12.09
N ASN A 296 -19.47 -3.25 -13.14
CA ASN A 296 -18.39 -4.16 -13.45
C ASN A 296 -17.03 -3.47 -13.24
N TRP A 297 -16.41 -3.75 -12.12
CA TRP A 297 -15.06 -3.30 -11.78
C TRP A 297 -14.00 -4.19 -12.43
N SER A 298 -12.82 -3.65 -12.67
CA SER A 298 -11.72 -4.37 -13.26
C SER A 298 -10.48 -4.31 -12.39
N PHE A 299 -9.76 -5.41 -12.24
CA PHE A 299 -8.46 -5.37 -11.59
C PHE A 299 -7.30 -5.19 -12.57
N GLY A 300 -7.61 -4.97 -13.84
CA GLY A 300 -6.67 -4.69 -14.90
C GLY A 300 -7.20 -5.11 -16.27
N TYR A 301 -6.45 -4.81 -17.30
CA TYR A 301 -6.75 -5.18 -18.69
C TYR A 301 -5.48 -5.26 -19.53
N ASP A 302 -5.49 -6.10 -20.53
CA ASP A 302 -4.35 -6.31 -21.41
C ASP A 302 -4.34 -5.27 -22.54
N LEU A 303 -3.42 -4.31 -22.50
CA LEU A 303 -3.20 -3.36 -23.62
C LEU A 303 -2.69 -4.03 -24.88
N GLY A 304 -2.24 -5.27 -24.80
CA GLY A 304 -1.93 -6.09 -25.95
C GLY A 304 -3.18 -6.57 -26.70
N ASP A 305 -4.36 -6.58 -26.09
CA ASP A 305 -5.62 -6.77 -26.83
C ASP A 305 -5.88 -5.57 -27.73
N ALA A 306 -6.00 -5.80 -29.02
CA ALA A 306 -6.18 -4.74 -30.00
C ALA A 306 -7.44 -3.90 -29.76
N LYS A 307 -8.48 -4.47 -29.16
CA LYS A 307 -9.73 -3.76 -28.83
C LYS A 307 -9.50 -2.83 -27.65
N VAL A 308 -8.90 -3.33 -26.57
CA VAL A 308 -8.54 -2.51 -25.40
C VAL A 308 -7.59 -1.39 -25.80
N HIS A 309 -6.56 -1.71 -26.60
CA HIS A 309 -5.58 -0.73 -27.07
C HIS A 309 -6.22 0.42 -27.87
N SER A 310 -7.25 0.12 -28.67
CA SER A 310 -7.96 1.11 -29.47
C SER A 310 -8.99 1.93 -28.72
N MET A 311 -9.35 1.55 -27.47
CA MET A 311 -10.37 2.25 -26.70
C MET A 311 -9.86 3.56 -26.11
N ASN A 312 -10.76 4.52 -25.96
CA ASN A 312 -10.49 5.68 -25.13
C ASN A 312 -10.35 5.22 -23.66
N PRO A 313 -9.34 5.69 -22.89
CA PRO A 313 -9.22 5.37 -21.46
C PRO A 313 -10.49 5.58 -20.66
N ASP A 314 -11.28 6.60 -20.95
CA ASP A 314 -12.57 6.85 -20.31
C ASP A 314 -13.61 5.73 -20.51
N ASP A 315 -13.51 4.98 -21.60
CA ASP A 315 -14.39 3.86 -21.87
C ASP A 315 -14.00 2.58 -21.13
N LEU A 316 -12.82 2.57 -20.48
CA LEU A 316 -12.34 1.49 -19.62
C LEU A 316 -12.75 1.66 -18.16
N VAL A 317 -13.28 2.83 -17.79
CA VAL A 317 -13.71 3.16 -16.42
C VAL A 317 -15.08 2.55 -16.16
N SER A 318 -15.17 1.74 -15.13
CA SER A 318 -16.44 1.15 -14.67
C SER A 318 -17.40 2.24 -14.19
N ARG A 319 -18.69 1.98 -14.34
CA ARG A 319 -19.73 2.97 -14.02
C ARG A 319 -20.74 2.42 -13.04
N HIS A 320 -21.33 3.32 -12.27
CA HIS A 320 -22.52 3.06 -11.49
C HIS A 320 -23.51 4.19 -11.69
N GLN A 321 -24.75 3.85 -12.14
CA GLN A 321 -25.78 4.84 -12.50
C GLN A 321 -25.24 5.91 -13.45
N GLY A 322 -24.43 5.48 -14.42
CA GLY A 322 -23.80 6.33 -15.44
C GLY A 322 -22.63 7.18 -14.97
N LYS A 323 -22.29 7.18 -13.68
CA LYS A 323 -21.12 7.90 -13.14
C LYS A 323 -19.87 7.03 -13.20
N LYS A 324 -18.71 7.64 -13.44
CA LYS A 324 -17.42 6.97 -13.39
C LYS A 324 -17.13 6.49 -11.95
N GLU A 325 -17.11 5.20 -11.74
CA GLU A 325 -16.98 4.65 -10.39
C GLU A 325 -15.60 4.11 -10.12
N GLU A 326 -15.07 3.21 -10.98
CA GLU A 326 -13.81 2.54 -10.69
C GLU A 326 -12.90 2.48 -11.91
N ALA A 327 -11.60 2.62 -11.68
CA ALA A 327 -10.54 2.34 -12.64
C ALA A 327 -9.39 1.55 -11.99
N ALA A 328 -8.91 0.55 -12.73
CA ALA A 328 -7.76 -0.24 -12.32
C ALA A 328 -6.43 0.43 -12.66
N VAL A 329 -5.47 0.32 -11.76
CA VAL A 329 -4.07 0.72 -11.95
C VAL A 329 -3.17 -0.42 -11.51
N THR A 330 -2.32 -0.91 -12.41
CA THR A 330 -1.45 -2.05 -12.14
C THR A 330 -0.02 -1.80 -12.65
N PRO A 331 1.02 -2.19 -11.91
CA PRO A 331 2.41 -2.06 -12.35
C PRO A 331 2.75 -2.89 -13.58
N ALA A 332 2.02 -3.98 -13.81
CA ALA A 332 2.24 -4.88 -14.93
C ALA A 332 0.94 -5.52 -15.42
N GLN A 333 0.95 -6.04 -16.64
CA GLN A 333 -0.20 -6.70 -17.22
C GLN A 333 -0.37 -8.13 -16.67
N HIS A 334 -1.62 -8.56 -16.57
CA HIS A 334 -1.96 -9.95 -16.27
C HIS A 334 -1.61 -10.88 -17.45
N PRO A 335 -1.23 -12.14 -17.21
CA PRO A 335 -0.72 -13.04 -18.23
C PRO A 335 -1.82 -13.68 -19.07
N VAL A 336 -2.39 -12.96 -20.00
CA VAL A 336 -3.26 -13.60 -21.00
C VAL A 336 -2.43 -14.06 -22.21
N SER A 337 -1.64 -13.16 -22.78
CA SER A 337 -0.81 -13.46 -23.94
C SER A 337 0.61 -12.91 -23.81
N ILE A 338 0.76 -11.80 -23.14
CA ILE A 338 2.04 -11.15 -22.83
C ILE A 338 2.01 -10.73 -21.37
N ILE A 339 2.81 -11.42 -20.59
CA ILE A 339 2.83 -11.22 -19.16
C ILE A 339 3.59 -9.94 -18.84
N GLY A 340 2.91 -9.02 -18.17
CA GLY A 340 3.48 -8.04 -17.29
C GLY A 340 4.44 -7.00 -17.84
N LYS A 341 4.55 -6.79 -19.14
CA LYS A 341 5.48 -5.80 -19.68
C LYS A 341 5.11 -4.37 -19.30
N SER A 342 6.14 -3.55 -19.04
CA SER A 342 6.00 -2.11 -18.79
C SER A 342 5.81 -1.32 -20.11
N TRP A 343 4.77 -1.62 -20.86
CA TRP A 343 4.45 -0.96 -22.12
C TRP A 343 3.51 0.21 -21.91
N THR A 344 3.68 1.25 -22.71
CA THR A 344 2.75 2.37 -22.76
C THR A 344 1.79 2.25 -23.94
N ARG A 345 0.65 2.93 -23.85
CA ARG A 345 -0.37 2.92 -24.90
C ARG A 345 0.12 3.49 -26.24
N ASP A 346 1.04 4.45 -26.21
CA ASP A 346 1.57 5.08 -27.42
C ASP A 346 2.66 4.25 -28.12
N ASN A 347 2.91 3.03 -27.68
CA ASN A 347 3.89 2.09 -28.23
C ASN A 347 5.34 2.63 -28.28
N LYS A 348 5.70 3.57 -27.42
CA LYS A 348 7.10 4.01 -27.27
C LYS A 348 7.96 3.00 -26.52
N GLN A 349 7.38 1.92 -26.11
CA GLN A 349 7.95 0.75 -25.47
C GLN A 349 8.10 -0.38 -26.50
N PRO A 350 8.62 -1.54 -26.12
CA PRO A 350 8.60 -2.71 -26.98
C PRO A 350 7.23 -2.96 -27.56
N LYS A 351 7.16 -3.28 -28.84
CA LYS A 351 5.90 -3.56 -29.52
C LYS A 351 5.18 -4.72 -28.87
N PHE A 352 3.86 -4.78 -29.05
CA PHE A 352 2.99 -5.78 -28.48
C PHE A 352 3.50 -7.24 -28.57
N ASN A 353 4.12 -7.64 -29.66
CA ASN A 353 4.67 -8.97 -29.87
C ASN A 353 6.16 -9.07 -29.53
N ASP A 354 6.78 -8.02 -29.06
CA ASP A 354 8.15 -8.08 -28.56
C ASP A 354 8.12 -8.75 -27.17
N ARG A 355 9.10 -9.57 -26.91
CA ARG A 355 9.08 -10.52 -25.80
C ARG A 355 9.93 -10.09 -24.63
N ASP A 356 10.77 -9.12 -24.89
CA ASP A 356 11.75 -8.65 -23.94
C ASP A 356 11.73 -7.12 -23.87
N MET A 357 11.85 -6.60 -22.66
CA MET A 357 12.07 -5.18 -22.46
C MET A 357 13.46 -4.83 -23.02
N PRO A 358 13.63 -3.77 -23.81
CA PRO A 358 14.95 -3.33 -24.20
C PRO A 358 15.75 -2.85 -23.00
N GLU A 359 17.06 -3.03 -23.04
CA GLU A 359 17.97 -2.55 -21.98
C GLU A 359 17.86 -1.05 -21.76
N LYS A 360 17.54 -0.29 -22.80
CA LYS A 360 17.36 1.17 -22.76
C LYS A 360 16.03 1.56 -23.32
N THR A 361 15.31 2.40 -22.58
CA THR A 361 13.99 2.86 -22.98
C THR A 361 13.86 4.37 -22.74
N TYR A 362 13.24 5.07 -23.69
CA TYR A 362 12.88 6.47 -23.51
C TYR A 362 11.72 6.61 -22.56
N VAL A 363 11.91 7.42 -21.52
CA VAL A 363 10.88 7.72 -20.50
C VAL A 363 10.29 9.09 -20.78
N PRO A 364 9.02 9.17 -21.25
CA PRO A 364 8.42 10.43 -21.74
C PRO A 364 8.43 11.56 -20.70
N TRP A 365 8.06 11.26 -19.46
CA TRP A 365 7.99 12.29 -18.41
C TRP A 365 9.36 12.76 -17.89
N LEU A 366 10.43 12.01 -18.19
CA LEU A 366 11.80 12.42 -17.89
C LEU A 366 12.48 13.09 -19.10
N GLY A 367 11.91 12.95 -20.29
CA GLY A 367 12.49 13.45 -21.52
C GLY A 367 13.84 12.83 -21.89
N LYS A 368 14.16 11.64 -21.38
CA LYS A 368 15.45 10.97 -21.59
C LYS A 368 15.34 9.46 -21.72
N THR A 369 16.36 8.87 -22.34
CA THR A 369 16.54 7.40 -22.35
C THR A 369 17.22 6.96 -21.05
N VAL A 370 16.71 5.90 -20.43
CA VAL A 370 17.22 5.32 -19.19
C VAL A 370 17.69 3.89 -19.43
N ASP A 371 18.65 3.48 -18.65
CA ASP A 371 19.00 2.07 -18.43
C ASP A 371 18.04 1.49 -17.37
N ASN A 372 17.80 0.20 -17.36
CA ASN A 372 16.91 -0.48 -16.41
C ASN A 372 15.50 0.15 -16.33
N PRO A 373 14.75 0.20 -17.43
CA PRO A 373 13.43 0.86 -17.47
C PRO A 373 12.42 0.30 -16.49
N THR A 374 12.60 -0.94 -16.03
CA THR A 374 11.78 -1.57 -14.99
C THR A 374 11.78 -0.77 -13.69
N ASP A 375 12.89 -0.16 -13.31
CA ASP A 375 13.00 0.62 -12.08
C ASP A 375 12.10 1.86 -12.07
N TYR A 376 11.71 2.33 -13.24
CA TYR A 376 10.91 3.54 -13.44
C TYR A 376 9.39 3.31 -13.42
N GLY A 377 8.93 2.06 -13.49
CA GLY A 377 7.50 1.76 -13.55
C GLY A 377 6.80 2.49 -14.68
N ILE A 378 7.30 2.37 -15.94
CA ILE A 378 6.79 3.13 -17.09
C ILE A 378 5.35 2.76 -17.41
N TYR A 379 5.04 1.46 -17.46
CA TYR A 379 3.67 0.98 -17.64
C TYR A 379 2.78 1.43 -16.49
N PHE A 380 3.28 1.37 -15.27
CA PHE A 380 2.56 1.80 -14.08
C PHE A 380 2.18 3.27 -14.14
N GLN A 381 3.12 4.14 -14.59
CA GLN A 381 2.81 5.56 -14.76
C GLN A 381 1.77 5.81 -15.87
N ASP A 382 1.85 5.08 -16.97
CA ASP A 382 0.86 5.18 -18.06
C ASP A 382 -0.55 4.81 -17.57
N ARG A 383 -0.67 3.79 -16.71
CA ARG A 383 -1.95 3.42 -16.06
C ARG A 383 -2.44 4.51 -15.10
N TRP A 384 -1.53 5.08 -14.31
CA TRP A 384 -1.86 6.21 -13.45
C TRP A 384 -2.35 7.43 -14.24
N ASP A 385 -1.67 7.79 -15.30
CA ASP A 385 -2.02 8.97 -16.10
C ASP A 385 -3.40 8.82 -16.75
N GLU A 386 -3.76 7.63 -17.24
CA GLU A 386 -5.10 7.35 -17.74
C GLU A 386 -6.16 7.42 -16.62
N ALA A 387 -5.90 6.81 -15.48
CA ALA A 387 -6.82 6.82 -14.35
C ALA A 387 -7.01 8.23 -13.76
N LEU A 388 -5.93 8.99 -13.61
CA LEU A 388 -5.99 10.39 -13.15
C LEU A 388 -6.80 11.28 -14.10
N LYS A 389 -6.63 11.09 -15.41
CA LYS A 389 -7.39 11.81 -16.43
C LYS A 389 -8.86 11.45 -16.42
N SER A 390 -9.17 10.20 -16.16
CA SER A 390 -10.56 9.72 -16.07
C SER A 390 -11.25 10.13 -14.79
N ASP A 391 -10.51 10.34 -13.71
CA ASP A 391 -10.96 10.81 -12.39
C ASP A 391 -12.17 10.02 -11.82
N PRO A 392 -12.06 8.70 -11.63
CA PRO A 392 -13.13 7.88 -11.03
C PRO A 392 -13.27 8.15 -9.54
N GLN A 393 -14.31 7.57 -8.90
CA GLN A 393 -14.50 7.66 -7.45
C GLN A 393 -13.63 6.67 -6.66
N PHE A 394 -13.22 5.57 -7.29
CA PHE A 394 -12.42 4.52 -6.70
C PHE A 394 -11.27 4.15 -7.65
N LEU A 395 -10.06 4.13 -7.13
CA LEU A 395 -8.88 3.58 -7.82
C LEU A 395 -8.53 2.23 -7.21
N TYR A 396 -8.52 1.20 -8.04
CA TYR A 396 -8.11 -0.14 -7.65
C TYR A 396 -6.67 -0.39 -8.06
N LEU A 397 -5.81 -0.63 -7.07
CA LEU A 397 -4.39 -0.93 -7.29
C LEU A 397 -4.16 -2.45 -7.23
N ASN A 398 -3.54 -2.99 -8.25
CA ASN A 398 -3.27 -4.42 -8.33
C ASN A 398 -1.78 -4.64 -8.57
N ASP A 399 -1.02 -5.06 -7.59
CA ASP A 399 -1.34 -5.37 -6.20
C ASP A 399 -0.28 -4.83 -5.21
N TRP A 400 -0.45 -5.14 -3.90
CA TRP A 400 0.57 -4.79 -2.90
C TRP A 400 1.69 -5.80 -2.82
N ASN A 401 1.39 -7.10 -2.55
CA ASN A 401 2.36 -8.06 -2.05
C ASN A 401 2.22 -9.48 -2.64
N GLU A 402 1.89 -9.62 -3.90
CA GLU A 402 1.84 -10.94 -4.57
C GLU A 402 3.25 -11.41 -4.96
N TRP A 403 4.00 -11.90 -3.99
CA TRP A 403 5.40 -12.29 -4.17
C TRP A 403 5.61 -13.69 -4.75
N THR A 404 4.61 -14.57 -4.69
CA THR A 404 4.77 -15.96 -5.07
C THR A 404 3.95 -16.35 -6.28
N ALA A 405 4.54 -17.13 -7.16
CA ALA A 405 3.92 -17.70 -8.33
C ALA A 405 4.21 -19.18 -8.47
N GLY A 406 3.25 -19.92 -9.03
CA GLY A 406 3.43 -21.31 -9.42
C GLY A 406 4.06 -21.44 -10.80
N LYS A 407 5.03 -22.35 -10.93
CA LYS A 407 5.57 -22.77 -12.21
C LYS A 407 4.78 -24.01 -12.70
N TYR A 408 4.25 -23.97 -13.90
CA TYR A 408 3.39 -25.01 -14.48
C TYR A 408 3.94 -25.47 -15.82
N ALA A 409 3.67 -26.75 -16.14
CA ALA A 409 3.94 -27.29 -17.48
C ALA A 409 3.03 -26.63 -18.52
N ALA A 410 3.59 -26.24 -19.66
CA ALA A 410 2.80 -25.73 -20.77
C ALA A 410 1.79 -26.76 -21.28
N GLY A 411 0.64 -26.28 -21.76
CA GLY A 411 -0.46 -27.12 -22.24
C GLY A 411 -1.39 -27.64 -21.15
N LYS A 412 -1.14 -27.36 -19.87
CA LYS A 412 -2.02 -27.73 -18.75
C LYS A 412 -2.39 -26.49 -17.92
N ALA A 413 -3.64 -26.40 -17.48
CA ALA A 413 -4.08 -25.39 -16.56
C ALA A 413 -3.57 -25.66 -15.13
N PRO A 414 -3.39 -24.65 -14.27
CA PRO A 414 -2.90 -24.82 -12.92
C PRO A 414 -3.75 -25.78 -12.10
N GLY A 415 -3.13 -26.84 -11.57
CA GLY A 415 -3.79 -27.78 -10.66
C GLY A 415 -4.90 -28.63 -11.28
N SER A 416 -4.98 -28.71 -12.62
CA SER A 416 -5.99 -29.52 -13.32
C SER A 416 -5.40 -30.21 -14.55
N GLU A 417 -6.17 -31.13 -15.15
CA GLU A 417 -5.85 -31.79 -16.43
C GLU A 417 -6.41 -31.00 -17.65
N LEU A 418 -7.03 -29.85 -17.40
CA LEU A 418 -7.56 -28.98 -18.47
C LEU A 418 -6.43 -28.39 -19.32
N PRO A 419 -6.70 -28.05 -20.59
CA PRO A 419 -5.75 -27.34 -21.43
C PRO A 419 -5.37 -25.99 -20.80
N GLY A 420 -4.09 -25.67 -20.86
CA GLY A 420 -3.52 -24.41 -20.39
C GLY A 420 -2.64 -23.74 -21.44
N PRO A 421 -1.98 -22.64 -21.10
CA PRO A 421 -1.09 -21.92 -21.97
C PRO A 421 0.01 -22.81 -22.58
N THR A 422 0.27 -22.65 -23.86
CA THR A 422 1.38 -23.30 -24.59
C THR A 422 2.51 -22.35 -24.87
N THR A 423 2.33 -21.07 -24.54
CA THR A 423 3.30 -20.00 -24.72
C THR A 423 3.61 -19.31 -23.40
N PHE A 424 4.82 -18.80 -23.29
CA PHE A 424 5.25 -17.99 -22.17
C PHE A 424 6.10 -16.83 -22.67
N LEU A 425 5.87 -15.65 -22.18
CA LEU A 425 6.50 -14.42 -22.69
C LEU A 425 6.34 -14.27 -24.20
N GLY A 426 5.18 -14.68 -24.75
CA GLY A 426 4.86 -14.62 -26.18
C GLY A 426 5.60 -15.62 -27.06
N ARG A 427 6.26 -16.65 -26.52
CA ARG A 427 6.98 -17.71 -27.27
C ARG A 427 6.43 -19.07 -26.93
N GLU A 428 6.56 -20.01 -27.85
CA GLU A 428 6.39 -21.42 -27.49
C GLU A 428 7.31 -21.77 -26.33
N SER A 429 6.74 -22.39 -25.31
CA SER A 429 7.46 -22.76 -24.09
C SER A 429 6.96 -24.12 -23.59
N ASN A 430 7.81 -24.82 -22.86
CA ASN A 430 7.43 -26.04 -22.15
C ASN A 430 6.98 -25.77 -20.69
N PHE A 431 6.95 -24.49 -20.27
CA PHE A 431 6.46 -24.05 -18.95
C PHE A 431 5.95 -22.62 -19.01
N TYR A 432 5.25 -22.20 -17.95
CA TYR A 432 4.85 -20.82 -17.71
C TYR A 432 4.71 -20.58 -16.20
N PHE A 433 4.69 -19.32 -15.81
CA PHE A 433 4.29 -18.88 -14.49
C PHE A 433 2.92 -18.18 -14.57
N VAL A 434 2.13 -18.31 -13.52
CA VAL A 434 0.87 -17.56 -13.40
C VAL A 434 1.17 -16.26 -12.66
N ASP A 435 0.71 -15.15 -13.23
CA ASP A 435 0.69 -13.81 -12.68
C ASP A 435 2.04 -13.14 -12.50
N GLN A 436 2.99 -13.73 -11.83
CA GLN A 436 4.26 -13.15 -11.43
C GLN A 436 5.42 -13.94 -12.03
N TYR A 437 6.45 -13.23 -12.53
CA TYR A 437 7.63 -13.91 -13.06
C TYR A 437 8.96 -13.29 -12.60
N ASN A 438 9.16 -11.98 -12.80
CA ASN A 438 10.34 -11.23 -12.38
C ASN A 438 9.98 -9.76 -12.17
N ALA A 439 10.97 -8.92 -11.86
CA ALA A 439 10.75 -7.49 -11.59
C ALA A 439 10.05 -6.73 -12.72
N GLU A 440 10.20 -7.14 -13.99
CA GLU A 440 9.50 -6.55 -15.14
C GLU A 440 8.07 -7.09 -15.30
N PHE A 441 7.89 -8.36 -14.98
CA PHE A 441 6.65 -9.09 -15.19
C PHE A 441 6.00 -9.44 -13.85
N ASN A 442 5.68 -8.43 -13.06
CA ASN A 442 5.00 -8.56 -11.78
C ASN A 442 4.07 -7.36 -11.53
N ARG A 443 3.16 -7.52 -10.58
CA ARG A 443 2.19 -6.48 -10.22
C ARG A 443 2.42 -5.92 -8.82
N THR A 444 3.42 -6.41 -8.10
CA THR A 444 3.69 -6.08 -6.71
C THR A 444 4.26 -4.66 -6.57
N ILE A 445 3.69 -3.87 -5.66
CA ILE A 445 4.09 -2.49 -5.36
C ILE A 445 4.96 -2.43 -4.10
N GLN A 446 4.84 -3.41 -3.21
CA GLN A 446 5.63 -3.49 -1.98
C GLN A 446 7.13 -3.43 -2.29
N PRO A 447 7.93 -2.72 -1.48
CA PRO A 447 9.37 -2.60 -1.71
C PRO A 447 10.08 -3.94 -1.78
N MET A 448 11.03 -4.03 -2.70
CA MET A 448 11.88 -5.19 -2.88
C MET A 448 13.32 -4.92 -2.46
N LYS A 449 14.01 -5.96 -2.07
CA LYS A 449 15.46 -5.94 -1.89
C LYS A 449 16.11 -6.00 -3.25
N ASP A 450 17.02 -5.08 -3.52
CA ASP A 450 17.61 -4.92 -4.85
C ASP A 450 16.55 -4.54 -5.94
N GLY A 451 16.88 -4.56 -7.22
CA GLY A 451 15.96 -4.19 -8.30
C GLY A 451 15.40 -2.77 -8.14
N TYR A 452 14.08 -2.60 -8.27
CA TYR A 452 13.45 -1.29 -8.19
C TYR A 452 13.34 -0.71 -6.76
N THR A 453 13.74 -1.46 -5.73
CA THR A 453 13.73 -1.07 -4.31
C THR A 453 12.35 -0.56 -3.86
N ASP A 454 12.23 0.71 -3.44
CA ASP A 454 10.97 1.34 -3.07
C ASP A 454 10.37 2.28 -4.14
N ASN A 455 10.89 2.23 -5.36
CA ASN A 455 10.50 3.16 -6.42
C ASN A 455 9.01 3.08 -6.80
N TYR A 456 8.41 1.88 -6.80
CA TYR A 456 6.99 1.70 -7.11
C TYR A 456 6.10 2.17 -5.97
N TYR A 457 6.50 1.94 -4.72
CA TYR A 457 5.83 2.49 -3.55
C TYR A 457 5.81 4.03 -3.58
N MET A 458 6.96 4.65 -3.83
CA MET A 458 7.07 6.09 -3.92
C MET A 458 6.26 6.66 -5.09
N GLN A 459 6.26 5.98 -6.24
CA GLN A 459 5.44 6.34 -7.40
C GLN A 459 3.94 6.24 -7.09
N MET A 460 3.51 5.19 -6.40
CA MET A 460 2.15 5.05 -5.92
C MET A 460 1.76 6.23 -5.03
N ALA A 461 2.55 6.55 -4.01
CA ALA A 461 2.28 7.67 -3.10
C ALA A 461 2.20 9.01 -3.83
N GLN A 462 3.10 9.27 -4.81
CA GLN A 462 3.05 10.47 -5.65
C GLN A 462 1.72 10.59 -6.40
N ASN A 463 1.28 9.52 -7.04
CA ASN A 463 0.06 9.52 -7.85
C ASN A 463 -1.22 9.54 -7.00
N ILE A 464 -1.22 8.93 -5.82
CA ILE A 464 -2.33 9.07 -4.86
C ILE A 464 -2.50 10.55 -4.45
N ARG A 465 -1.41 11.28 -4.24
CA ARG A 465 -1.49 12.73 -3.96
C ARG A 465 -2.07 13.51 -5.14
N ARG A 466 -1.67 13.21 -6.38
CA ARG A 466 -2.29 13.82 -7.59
C ARG A 466 -3.77 13.51 -7.70
N TYR A 467 -4.17 12.31 -7.32
CA TYR A 467 -5.57 11.89 -7.31
C TYR A 467 -6.40 12.60 -6.24
N LYS A 468 -5.95 12.58 -4.99
CA LYS A 468 -6.69 13.12 -3.84
C LYS A 468 -6.53 14.63 -3.64
N GLY A 469 -5.43 15.21 -4.14
CA GLY A 469 -4.95 16.51 -3.71
C GLY A 469 -4.22 16.43 -2.37
N VAL A 470 -3.63 17.55 -1.94
CA VAL A 470 -2.87 17.64 -0.68
C VAL A 470 -3.24 18.88 0.10
N ARG A 471 -3.03 18.83 1.40
CA ARG A 471 -3.17 20.01 2.27
C ARG A 471 -1.97 20.96 2.06
N PRO A 472 -2.16 22.26 2.25
CA PRO A 472 -1.04 23.20 2.25
C PRO A 472 -0.11 22.93 3.43
N ILE A 473 1.19 23.02 3.19
CA ILE A 473 2.18 22.93 4.27
C ILE A 473 1.99 24.14 5.20
N PRO A 474 1.86 23.92 6.52
CA PRO A 474 1.70 25.00 7.49
C PRO A 474 2.88 25.98 7.44
N LYS A 475 2.58 27.26 7.59
CA LYS A 475 3.57 28.32 7.68
C LYS A 475 3.59 28.85 9.10
N HIS A 476 4.77 28.82 9.71
CA HIS A 476 5.00 29.25 11.09
C HIS A 476 5.50 30.68 11.12
N ARG A 477 5.13 31.41 12.13
CA ARG A 477 5.46 32.83 12.30
C ARG A 477 5.82 33.15 13.74
N GLY A 478 6.57 34.24 13.89
CA GLY A 478 6.97 34.72 15.20
C GLY A 478 8.14 33.94 15.81
N PHE A 479 8.74 34.58 16.79
CA PHE A 479 9.85 34.00 17.56
C PHE A 479 9.33 33.37 18.83
N THR A 480 9.86 32.18 19.15
CA THR A 480 9.65 31.47 20.39
C THR A 480 11.01 31.10 20.98
N ASP A 481 11.30 31.60 22.16
CA ASP A 481 12.52 31.29 22.87
C ASP A 481 12.38 29.94 23.59
N ILE A 482 13.30 29.03 23.34
CA ILE A 482 13.42 27.73 23.96
C ILE A 482 14.73 27.68 24.74
N ALA A 483 14.66 27.39 26.02
CA ALA A 483 15.82 27.10 26.87
C ALA A 483 16.16 25.59 26.79
N ILE A 484 17.42 25.26 26.49
CA ILE A 484 17.87 23.88 26.43
C ILE A 484 18.36 23.47 27.82
N ASP A 485 17.43 23.20 28.72
CA ASP A 485 17.70 22.97 30.14
C ASP A 485 17.06 21.68 30.74
N GLY A 486 16.26 20.98 29.90
CA GLY A 486 15.53 19.76 30.29
C GLY A 486 14.19 20.03 30.96
N ASN A 487 13.77 21.29 31.03
CA ASN A 487 12.41 21.68 31.32
C ASN A 487 11.67 21.97 30.01
N PHE A 488 10.75 21.12 29.64
CA PHE A 488 10.04 21.20 28.37
C PHE A 488 8.76 22.05 28.43
N ASP A 489 8.59 22.89 29.45
CA ASP A 489 7.36 23.70 29.61
C ASP A 489 7.24 24.81 28.55
N ASP A 490 8.34 25.33 28.05
CA ASP A 490 8.38 26.30 26.96
C ASP A 490 7.90 25.71 25.62
N TRP A 491 8.10 24.41 25.39
CA TRP A 491 7.56 23.71 24.23
C TRP A 491 6.04 23.59 24.21
N LYS A 492 5.35 23.84 25.34
CA LYS A 492 3.89 23.89 25.40
C LYS A 492 3.30 25.05 24.61
N THR A 493 4.09 26.09 24.35
CA THR A 493 3.71 27.24 23.52
C THR A 493 3.81 26.94 22.02
N VAL A 494 4.54 25.91 21.63
CA VAL A 494 4.65 25.42 20.25
C VAL A 494 3.53 24.40 20.02
N VAL A 495 2.44 24.84 19.38
CA VAL A 495 1.22 24.03 19.22
C VAL A 495 1.26 23.11 18.02
N GLU A 496 2.02 23.47 16.99
CA GLU A 496 2.18 22.66 15.81
C GLU A 496 3.08 21.46 16.09
N GLU A 497 2.59 20.29 15.74
CA GLU A 497 3.29 19.03 15.94
C GLU A 497 3.46 18.30 14.62
N PHE A 498 4.63 17.73 14.43
CA PHE A 498 4.93 16.71 13.43
C PHE A 498 4.78 15.36 14.11
N ARG A 499 3.99 14.47 13.53
CA ARG A 499 3.60 13.22 14.18
C ARG A 499 4.04 12.03 13.36
N ASP A 500 4.36 10.95 14.04
CA ASP A 500 4.73 9.69 13.44
C ASP A 500 3.88 8.52 13.96
N THR A 501 4.00 7.37 13.31
CA THR A 501 3.35 6.14 13.70
C THR A 501 3.84 5.71 15.08
N LYS A 502 2.93 5.27 15.91
CA LYS A 502 3.25 4.75 17.24
C LYS A 502 3.36 3.24 17.20
N GLY A 503 4.45 2.68 17.74
CA GLY A 503 4.65 1.24 17.87
C GLY A 503 5.21 0.58 16.61
N ASP A 504 5.83 1.32 15.70
CA ASP A 504 6.49 0.78 14.50
C ASP A 504 7.94 0.30 14.76
N VAL A 505 8.43 0.48 15.97
CA VAL A 505 9.69 -0.11 16.47
C VAL A 505 9.57 -1.59 16.90
N ALA A 506 8.52 -2.27 16.48
CA ALA A 506 8.26 -3.66 16.87
C ALA A 506 9.47 -4.56 16.55
N HIS A 507 9.89 -5.37 17.53
CA HIS A 507 10.94 -6.33 17.31
C HIS A 507 10.42 -7.50 16.48
N ARG A 508 11.21 -7.91 15.49
CA ARG A 508 10.95 -9.09 14.69
C ARG A 508 11.65 -10.32 15.25
N ASN A 509 10.94 -11.41 15.39
CA ASN A 509 11.47 -12.73 15.69
C ASN A 509 10.49 -13.77 15.14
N TYR A 510 10.52 -13.99 13.83
CA TYR A 510 9.50 -14.77 13.15
C TYR A 510 10.09 -15.65 12.05
N ASN A 511 9.41 -16.76 11.74
CA ASN A 511 9.81 -17.62 10.64
C ASN A 511 9.44 -17.00 9.29
N GLY A 512 10.24 -17.33 8.28
CA GLY A 512 9.96 -17.05 6.89
C GLY A 512 9.71 -18.32 6.08
N TYR A 513 9.50 -18.16 4.80
CA TYR A 513 9.34 -19.27 3.88
C TYR A 513 10.54 -20.23 3.93
N GLY A 514 10.27 -21.52 3.66
CA GLY A 514 11.30 -22.53 3.50
C GLY A 514 12.15 -22.79 4.74
N GLY A 515 11.64 -22.50 5.92
CA GLY A 515 12.36 -22.69 7.18
C GLY A 515 13.37 -21.58 7.48
N LEU A 516 13.32 -20.47 6.75
CA LEU A 516 14.07 -19.26 7.09
C LEU A 516 13.58 -18.67 8.41
N HIS A 517 14.43 -17.91 9.07
CA HIS A 517 14.12 -17.22 10.30
C HIS A 517 14.64 -15.79 10.25
N TYR A 518 13.79 -14.84 10.61
CA TYR A 518 14.14 -13.42 10.62
C TYR A 518 14.09 -12.84 12.03
N SER A 519 15.09 -12.07 12.35
CA SER A 519 15.15 -11.31 13.60
C SER A 519 15.58 -9.87 13.32
N ASN A 520 14.91 -8.93 13.95
CA ASN A 520 15.28 -7.52 13.98
C ASN A 520 14.98 -6.98 15.38
N THR A 521 16.01 -6.59 16.10
CA THR A 521 15.91 -6.01 17.44
C THR A 521 16.46 -4.58 17.48
N SER A 522 16.57 -3.94 16.32
CA SER A 522 17.09 -2.58 16.19
C SER A 522 16.13 -1.51 16.72
N GLY A 523 14.83 -1.80 16.75
CA GLY A 523 13.79 -0.90 17.23
C GLY A 523 13.99 -0.52 18.71
N ARG A 524 14.05 0.80 18.96
CA ARG A 524 14.09 1.43 20.28
C ARG A 524 13.65 2.88 20.12
N ASN A 525 13.35 3.62 21.18
CA ASN A 525 13.03 5.04 21.13
C ASN A 525 11.93 5.38 20.07
N ASP A 526 10.79 4.70 20.15
CA ASP A 526 9.59 4.91 19.31
C ASP A 526 9.21 6.40 19.28
N ILE A 527 9.60 7.11 18.21
CA ILE A 527 9.48 8.56 18.04
C ILE A 527 8.06 8.88 17.60
N VAL A 528 7.31 9.61 18.39
CA VAL A 528 5.87 9.81 18.13
C VAL A 528 5.50 11.27 17.86
N THR A 529 6.35 12.22 18.26
CA THR A 529 6.08 13.66 18.06
C THR A 529 7.38 14.42 17.89
N ALA A 530 7.39 15.34 16.95
CA ALA A 530 8.46 16.34 16.82
C ALA A 530 7.85 17.75 16.78
N LYS A 531 8.64 18.76 17.21
CA LYS A 531 8.29 20.17 17.12
C LYS A 531 9.49 20.98 16.69
N VAL A 532 9.24 22.15 16.14
CA VAL A 532 10.28 23.12 15.73
C VAL A 532 9.92 24.50 16.24
N ALA A 533 10.90 25.22 16.81
CA ALA A 533 10.76 26.61 17.24
C ALA A 533 11.92 27.45 16.69
N VAL A 534 11.68 28.72 16.48
CA VAL A 534 12.66 29.64 15.91
C VAL A 534 12.73 30.89 16.77
N ASN A 535 13.94 31.34 17.06
CA ASN A 535 14.16 32.69 17.59
C ASN A 535 15.18 33.46 16.74
N SER A 536 15.60 34.67 17.20
CA SER A 536 16.52 35.48 16.42
C SER A 536 17.88 34.83 16.14
N LYS A 537 18.30 33.87 16.95
CA LYS A 537 19.62 33.24 16.89
C LYS A 537 19.56 31.77 16.47
N ASN A 538 18.58 31.03 16.98
CA ASN A 538 18.53 29.59 16.90
C ASN A 538 17.27 29.09 16.21
N ILE A 539 17.36 27.91 15.62
CA ILE A 539 16.27 26.99 15.36
C ILE A 539 16.40 25.81 16.35
N SER A 540 15.33 25.52 17.07
CA SER A 540 15.29 24.48 18.10
C SER A 540 14.38 23.36 17.65
N PHE A 541 14.79 22.13 17.92
CA PHE A 541 14.05 20.92 17.57
C PHE A 541 13.75 20.11 18.82
N TYR A 542 12.58 19.53 18.86
CA TYR A 542 12.06 18.66 19.91
C TYR A 542 11.69 17.32 19.33
N ALA A 543 11.94 16.25 20.08
CA ALA A 543 11.41 14.93 19.81
C ALA A 543 10.83 14.33 21.08
N GLU A 544 9.72 13.61 20.95
CA GLU A 544 9.10 12.83 22.01
C GLU A 544 8.92 11.39 21.56
N THR A 545 9.27 10.46 22.45
CA THR A 545 9.13 9.03 22.23
C THR A 545 7.98 8.46 23.06
N ASN A 546 7.43 7.34 22.64
CA ASN A 546 6.32 6.65 23.29
C ASN A 546 6.70 6.13 24.72
N ALA A 547 7.97 5.81 24.92
CA ALA A 547 8.53 5.34 26.18
C ALA A 547 9.78 6.16 26.53
N PRO A 548 10.29 6.10 27.77
CA PRO A 548 11.53 6.81 28.12
C PRO A 548 12.68 6.48 27.18
N LEU A 549 13.40 7.53 26.78
CA LEU A 549 14.57 7.43 25.92
C LEU A 549 15.66 6.53 26.54
N THR A 550 16.26 5.72 25.69
CA THR A 550 17.46 4.96 26.11
C THR A 550 18.61 5.94 26.38
N PRO A 551 19.61 5.56 27.21
CA PRO A 551 20.81 6.38 27.37
C PRO A 551 21.51 6.63 26.03
N HIS A 552 22.15 7.82 25.88
CA HIS A 552 22.84 8.22 24.64
C HIS A 552 24.13 7.40 24.35
N SER A 553 24.22 6.20 24.86
CA SER A 553 25.31 5.26 24.60
C SER A 553 25.11 4.50 23.30
N GLY A 554 26.16 4.33 22.54
CA GLY A 554 26.13 3.63 21.27
C GLY A 554 26.11 4.58 20.07
N ASN A 555 26.11 3.98 18.89
CA ASN A 555 26.09 4.71 17.62
C ASN A 555 24.65 5.06 17.21
N ASN A 556 24.51 6.13 16.43
CA ASN A 556 23.27 6.48 15.74
C ASN A 556 22.06 6.65 16.69
N TRP A 557 22.28 7.24 17.88
CA TRP A 557 21.22 7.50 18.84
C TRP A 557 20.52 8.82 18.53
N MET A 558 19.21 8.78 18.32
CA MET A 558 18.33 9.95 18.12
C MET A 558 18.96 10.98 17.17
N LEU A 559 19.29 10.55 15.97
CA LEU A 559 19.86 11.41 14.92
C LEU A 559 18.80 12.40 14.43
N LEU A 560 19.19 13.66 14.30
CA LEU A 560 18.41 14.66 13.56
C LEU A 560 19.12 14.94 12.23
N LEU A 561 18.49 14.53 11.13
CA LEU A 561 18.95 14.80 9.77
C LEU A 561 18.25 16.06 9.24
N ILE A 562 19.00 16.96 8.63
CA ILE A 562 18.50 18.27 8.17
C ILE A 562 18.96 18.51 6.73
N ASP A 563 18.00 18.79 5.86
CA ASP A 563 18.18 19.44 4.57
C ASP A 563 17.84 20.93 4.77
N ALA A 564 18.85 21.78 4.73
CA ALA A 564 18.71 23.21 5.03
C ALA A 564 18.57 24.06 3.77
N ASP A 565 18.91 23.55 2.60
CA ASP A 565 18.80 24.26 1.32
C ASP A 565 17.64 23.75 0.44
N ASN A 566 16.93 22.70 0.88
CA ASN A 566 15.83 22.01 0.19
C ASN A 566 16.23 21.51 -1.20
N ASN A 567 17.45 21.06 -1.34
CA ASN A 567 17.98 20.55 -2.59
C ASN A 567 18.40 19.09 -2.47
N PRO A 568 17.59 18.13 -2.97
CA PRO A 568 17.89 16.70 -2.86
C PRO A 568 19.17 16.30 -3.60
N ALA A 569 19.75 17.17 -4.44
CA ALA A 569 20.99 16.90 -5.15
C ALA A 569 22.25 17.27 -4.34
N THR A 570 22.09 17.97 -3.21
CA THR A 570 23.19 18.31 -2.28
C THR A 570 23.14 17.38 -1.06
N GLY A 571 24.15 17.46 -0.22
CA GLY A 571 24.17 16.68 1.00
C GLY A 571 24.26 15.15 0.77
N TRP A 572 23.95 14.39 1.81
CA TRP A 572 23.77 12.93 1.76
C TRP A 572 22.28 12.61 1.55
N HIS A 573 21.89 12.21 0.37
CA HIS A 573 20.48 12.03 -0.01
C HIS A 573 19.58 13.26 0.30
N GLY A 574 20.12 14.47 0.13
CA GLY A 574 19.49 15.73 0.47
C GLY A 574 19.89 16.30 1.83
N TYR A 575 20.37 15.49 2.76
CA TYR A 575 20.71 15.97 4.10
C TYR A 575 22.08 16.64 4.16
N ASP A 576 22.12 17.93 4.52
CA ASP A 576 23.34 18.72 4.71
C ASP A 576 24.00 18.46 6.04
N CYS A 577 23.21 18.23 7.08
CA CYS A 577 23.68 18.10 8.44
C CYS A 577 23.05 16.91 9.17
N ILE A 578 23.85 16.32 10.06
CA ILE A 578 23.38 15.34 11.07
C ILE A 578 23.77 15.87 12.46
N ILE A 579 22.79 15.87 13.35
CA ILE A 579 22.98 16.16 14.77
C ILE A 579 22.93 14.83 15.53
N ASN A 580 23.57 14.74 16.69
CA ASN A 580 23.69 13.56 17.54
C ASN A 580 24.45 12.37 16.92
N LYS A 581 25.06 12.51 15.74
CA LYS A 581 25.96 11.47 15.20
C LYS A 581 27.07 11.12 16.21
N LYS A 582 27.48 12.11 16.99
CA LYS A 582 28.40 11.96 18.11
C LYS A 582 27.93 12.86 19.26
N THR A 583 27.44 12.26 20.33
CA THR A 583 27.17 12.91 21.59
C THR A 583 28.45 12.96 22.44
N LEU A 584 28.71 14.06 23.08
CA LEU A 584 29.92 14.30 23.89
C LEU A 584 29.67 14.13 25.39
N SER A 585 28.45 14.43 25.82
CA SER A 585 27.97 14.28 27.19
C SER A 585 26.43 14.31 27.19
N ASP A 586 25.80 14.21 28.34
CA ASP A 586 24.34 14.34 28.50
C ASP A 586 23.79 15.74 28.12
N LYS A 587 24.64 16.71 27.88
CA LYS A 587 24.26 18.11 27.59
C LYS A 587 24.95 18.71 26.37
N LEU A 588 25.84 17.97 25.71
CA LEU A 588 26.62 18.50 24.60
C LEU A 588 26.70 17.49 23.45
N THR A 589 26.30 17.91 22.29
CA THR A 589 26.35 17.10 21.07
C THR A 589 27.07 17.84 19.93
N THR A 590 27.19 17.18 18.77
CA THR A 590 27.90 17.70 17.60
C THR A 590 26.93 17.98 16.46
N VAL A 591 27.27 19.01 15.69
CA VAL A 591 26.73 19.25 14.33
C VAL A 591 27.76 18.74 13.35
N MET A 592 27.39 17.75 12.56
CA MET A 592 28.22 17.21 11.49
C MET A 592 27.68 17.67 10.15
N LYS A 593 28.53 18.23 9.30
CA LYS A 593 28.20 18.65 7.94
C LYS A 593 28.67 17.64 6.91
N TYR A 594 27.86 17.38 5.87
CA TYR A 594 28.24 16.51 4.77
C TYR A 594 29.34 17.16 3.92
N THR A 595 30.34 16.39 3.54
CA THR A 595 31.49 16.87 2.77
C THR A 595 31.61 16.28 1.37
N GLY A 596 30.86 15.21 1.09
CA GLY A 596 30.95 14.43 -0.14
C GLY A 596 32.22 13.58 -0.29
N LYS A 597 33.09 13.57 0.71
CA LYS A 597 34.37 12.82 0.66
C LYS A 597 34.17 11.37 1.08
N LYS A 598 34.53 10.40 0.23
CA LYS A 598 34.34 8.95 0.51
C LYS A 598 34.92 8.49 1.87
N GLN A 599 36.11 8.98 2.26
CA GLN A 599 36.79 8.52 3.49
C GLN A 599 36.33 9.23 4.77
N SER A 600 35.67 10.38 4.66
CA SER A 600 35.15 11.14 5.79
C SER A 600 33.96 11.96 5.31
N PRO A 601 32.83 11.31 5.08
CA PRO A 601 31.67 11.98 4.49
C PRO A 601 31.10 13.09 5.39
N TRP A 602 31.32 12.99 6.69
CA TRP A 602 30.81 13.93 7.69
C TRP A 602 31.95 14.61 8.46
N LYS A 603 31.87 15.92 8.64
CA LYS A 603 32.83 16.76 9.37
C LYS A 603 32.14 17.48 10.53
N GLU A 604 32.69 17.39 11.74
CA GLU A 604 32.26 18.20 12.88
C GLU A 604 32.53 19.69 12.58
N VAL A 605 31.47 20.50 12.65
CA VAL A 605 31.53 21.95 12.41
C VAL A 605 31.19 22.77 13.64
N ALA A 606 30.45 22.20 14.59
CA ALA A 606 30.10 22.86 15.84
C ALA A 606 29.77 21.85 16.92
N ARG A 607 29.80 22.34 18.16
CA ARG A 607 29.27 21.65 19.34
C ARG A 607 28.15 22.50 19.91
N ILE A 608 27.03 21.89 20.20
CA ILE A 608 25.79 22.58 20.58
C ILE A 608 25.17 21.92 21.82
N PRO A 609 24.43 22.71 22.61
CA PRO A 609 23.70 22.17 23.74
C PRO A 609 22.52 21.32 23.25
N TYR A 610 22.27 20.21 23.95
CA TYR A 610 21.04 19.44 23.89
C TYR A 610 20.71 18.95 25.30
N HIS A 611 19.46 18.55 25.49
CA HIS A 611 19.05 17.92 26.74
C HIS A 611 17.99 16.85 26.48
N TYR A 612 18.00 15.79 27.30
CA TYR A 612 16.92 14.80 27.27
C TYR A 612 16.56 14.36 28.69
N THR A 613 15.27 14.13 28.92
CA THR A 613 14.75 13.65 30.21
C THR A 613 13.46 12.89 29.98
N GLY A 614 13.35 11.71 30.58
CA GLY A 614 12.20 10.85 30.38
C GLY A 614 12.09 10.43 28.90
N ASN A 615 10.99 10.79 28.27
CA ASN A 615 10.71 10.48 26.85
C ASN A 615 10.90 11.68 25.92
N ARG A 616 11.56 12.76 26.33
CA ARG A 616 11.69 14.00 25.59
C ARG A 616 13.13 14.40 25.38
N LEU A 617 13.41 14.95 24.21
CA LEU A 617 14.69 15.48 23.78
C LEU A 617 14.52 16.86 23.15
N GLU A 618 15.45 17.78 23.42
CA GLU A 618 15.51 19.10 22.84
C GLU A 618 16.94 19.46 22.41
N VAL A 619 17.07 20.20 21.31
CA VAL A 619 18.36 20.69 20.81
C VAL A 619 18.19 22.06 20.13
N ALA A 620 19.14 22.95 20.30
CA ALA A 620 19.16 24.26 19.64
C ALA A 620 20.38 24.39 18.72
N ILE A 621 20.14 24.79 17.49
CA ILE A 621 21.15 24.96 16.46
C ILE A 621 21.20 26.44 16.06
N PRO A 622 22.37 27.10 16.09
CA PRO A 622 22.50 28.44 15.54
C PRO A 622 22.08 28.50 14.06
N ARG A 623 21.12 29.37 13.74
CA ARG A 623 20.58 29.52 12.37
C ARG A 623 21.68 29.77 11.33
N SER A 624 22.72 30.49 11.74
CA SER A 624 23.88 30.80 10.89
C SER A 624 24.67 29.57 10.47
N LEU A 625 24.69 28.49 11.27
CA LEU A 625 25.34 27.22 10.90
C LEU A 625 24.62 26.51 9.74
N LEU A 626 23.30 26.68 9.66
CA LEU A 626 22.46 26.12 8.62
C LEU A 626 22.21 27.10 7.46
N GLY A 627 22.76 28.32 7.49
CA GLY A 627 22.51 29.32 6.47
C GLY A 627 21.12 30.00 6.54
N LEU A 628 20.35 29.76 7.60
CA LEU A 628 18.96 30.21 7.76
C LEU A 628 18.89 31.65 8.33
N THR A 629 19.54 32.60 7.67
CA THR A 629 19.67 33.98 8.17
C THR A 629 18.59 34.94 7.66
N SER A 630 17.82 34.55 6.65
CA SER A 630 16.75 35.36 6.06
C SER A 630 15.49 35.40 6.95
N GLY A 631 14.61 36.38 6.68
CA GLY A 631 13.29 36.49 7.31
C GLY A 631 12.28 35.42 6.82
N LYS A 632 12.66 34.59 5.87
CA LYS A 632 11.88 33.46 5.37
C LYS A 632 12.82 32.33 5.01
N PHE A 633 12.50 31.09 5.46
CA PHE A 633 13.24 29.90 5.09
C PHE A 633 12.38 28.65 5.21
N THR A 634 12.83 27.60 4.59
CA THR A 634 12.25 26.26 4.67
C THR A 634 13.35 25.29 5.09
N VAL A 635 13.00 24.31 5.91
CA VAL A 635 13.89 23.23 6.35
C VAL A 635 13.14 21.93 6.25
N ASP A 636 13.75 20.95 5.62
CA ASP A 636 13.27 19.57 5.68
C ASP A 636 14.08 18.80 6.72
N PHE A 637 13.42 18.01 7.54
CA PHE A 637 14.09 17.27 8.59
C PHE A 637 13.48 15.91 8.89
N LYS A 638 14.27 15.07 9.49
CA LYS A 638 13.90 13.72 9.93
C LYS A 638 14.61 13.40 11.22
N TRP A 639 13.88 12.79 12.15
CA TRP A 639 14.50 12.09 13.26
C TRP A 639 14.72 10.60 12.89
N SER A 640 15.80 10.03 13.39
CA SER A 640 16.08 8.60 13.21
C SER A 640 16.84 8.05 14.41
N ASP A 641 16.43 6.89 14.90
CA ASP A 641 17.16 6.19 15.96
C ASP A 641 17.60 4.83 15.50
N ASN A 642 18.87 4.54 15.74
CA ASN A 642 19.50 3.23 15.56
C ASN A 642 19.47 2.64 14.12
N PRO A 643 19.58 3.43 13.03
CA PRO A 643 19.86 2.84 11.72
C PRO A 643 21.20 2.07 11.77
N ALA A 644 21.24 0.89 11.16
CA ALA A 644 22.43 0.05 11.20
C ALA A 644 23.59 0.61 10.34
N ASP A 645 23.25 1.21 9.20
CA ASP A 645 24.21 1.71 8.21
C ASP A 645 23.80 3.09 7.67
N LEU A 646 24.62 4.10 7.97
CA LEU A 646 24.42 5.46 7.45
C LEU A 646 25.06 5.70 6.07
N ASP A 647 25.64 4.70 5.45
CA ASP A 647 26.05 4.77 4.04
C ASP A 647 24.95 4.28 3.09
N ASN A 648 23.88 3.68 3.65
CA ASN A 648 22.74 3.16 2.93
C ASN A 648 21.43 3.79 3.43
N ILE A 649 20.75 4.57 2.59
CA ILE A 649 19.47 5.22 2.94
C ILE A 649 18.36 4.22 3.30
N ILE A 650 18.42 3.00 2.75
CA ILE A 650 17.43 1.94 3.05
C ILE A 650 17.52 1.50 4.51
N SER A 651 18.67 1.65 5.16
CA SER A 651 18.79 1.38 6.61
C SER A 651 17.82 2.22 7.45
N LEU A 652 17.48 3.44 6.99
CA LEU A 652 16.43 4.26 7.62
C LEU A 652 15.01 3.70 7.41
N CYS A 653 14.85 2.69 6.53
CA CYS A 653 13.54 2.10 6.21
C CYS A 653 13.32 0.75 6.90
N ILE A 654 14.40 0.09 7.34
CA ILE A 654 14.37 -1.29 7.84
C ILE A 654 14.92 -1.46 9.25
N ASP A 655 15.69 -0.49 9.76
CA ASP A 655 16.32 -0.56 11.06
C ASP A 655 15.88 0.58 11.97
N GLY A 656 15.84 0.29 13.28
CA GLY A 656 15.59 1.30 14.30
C GLY A 656 14.20 1.91 14.21
N ASP A 657 14.18 3.25 14.24
CA ASP A 657 12.99 4.06 14.06
C ASP A 657 13.28 5.32 13.23
N THR A 658 12.32 5.79 12.44
CA THR A 658 12.43 7.06 11.69
C THR A 658 11.11 7.82 11.66
N ALA A 659 11.16 9.08 11.99
CA ALA A 659 10.04 10.02 11.99
C ALA A 659 10.31 11.20 11.05
N PRO A 660 9.57 11.31 9.91
CA PRO A 660 8.58 10.36 9.41
C PRO A 660 9.20 9.14 8.74
N ASN A 661 8.37 8.13 8.50
CA ASN A 661 8.78 6.86 7.95
C ASN A 661 9.46 6.95 6.57
N ARG A 662 10.33 5.98 6.26
CA ARG A 662 10.97 5.77 4.96
C ARG A 662 11.73 7.00 4.44
N ARG A 663 11.54 7.36 3.15
CA ARG A 663 12.18 8.54 2.52
C ARG A 663 11.47 9.85 2.82
N PHE A 664 10.34 9.83 3.53
CA PHE A 664 9.62 11.06 3.86
C PHE A 664 10.40 11.92 4.84
N ASN A 665 10.19 13.22 4.74
CA ASN A 665 10.71 14.23 5.66
C ASN A 665 9.57 15.16 6.09
N TYR A 666 9.65 15.66 7.28
CA TYR A 666 8.85 16.81 7.70
C TYR A 666 9.38 18.08 7.04
N ARG A 667 8.50 18.97 6.62
CA ARG A 667 8.85 20.29 6.11
C ARG A 667 8.37 21.38 7.04
N PHE A 668 9.29 22.17 7.54
CA PHE A 668 9.04 23.33 8.36
C PHE A 668 9.26 24.61 7.53
N VAL A 669 8.22 25.43 7.39
CA VAL A 669 8.27 26.71 6.67
C VAL A 669 8.10 27.83 7.68
N TRP A 670 9.07 28.72 7.74
CA TRP A 670 9.04 29.87 8.63
C TRP A 670 9.06 31.17 7.83
N GLU A 671 8.17 32.11 8.22
CA GLU A 671 8.04 33.45 7.67
C GLU A 671 7.93 34.45 8.83
N GLN A 672 8.80 35.48 8.86
CA GLN A 672 8.82 36.49 9.92
C GLN A 672 7.55 37.34 9.92
#